data_0e2c87508f8d3b4b85762deb3a9ca5c9
#
_entry.id   0e2c87508f8d3b4b85762deb3a9ca5c9
#
_cell.length_a   1.000
_cell.length_b   1.000
_cell.length_c   1.000
_cell.angle_alpha   90.00
_cell.angle_beta   90.00
_cell.angle_gamma   90.00
#
_symmetry.space_group_name_H-M   'P 1'
#
loop_
_entity.id
_entity.type
_entity.pdbx_description
1 polymer ?
#
loop_
_entity_poly.entity_id
_entity_poly.type
_entity_poly.pdbx_seq_one_letter_code
_entity_poly.pdbx_strand_id
1 'polypeptide(L)'
;MTRERHRCPKSNTTGAAGNQAPAEGRAKGRKAREMAITEDRVGSADLANGGSTTMKVRKRNGDLEPVDVNKIVRAVERCADGLAGVDPMRVATRTISGLCDGATTEELDELSIRTSAAFIVEEPNYSRLAARLLATVIDKEVRNQDIHSFSQSVAMGVDEGLIGSDVAEFVATNARKLNDTIEADRDHLFEFFGLRTVYDRYLLRHPEDRKVVETPQYFFLRVACGLSASPEEAIRFYRLISSLEYLPSSPTLFNSGTSHPQMSSCYLLDSPEDSLDGIYKRYADIAKLSKFAGGIGVAWHRIRSKGSLIRGTNGLSNGIVPWLKTLDSSVAAVNQGGRRKGAACVYLESWHSDIEDFLDLRENTGDPQRRTHNLNLANWVPDLFMERVEKDWQWSLFDPAKVPHLTDLYGPAFEAAYLKAEEEGNYERQVPARELYSRMMRSLAQTGNGWMTFKDASNLKCNQTGTEGRVVHLSNLCTEILEVTDQDETAVCNLGSVNLGTLVTDGAFNFERLAEVVRLAVPFLDRVIDINYYPTHEASKSNSAWRPVGMGLMGLQDVFFKLGLPFDSPEAREISARISEEIYFNALWASTELAQAAGSPHDNYALTRASKGDLQFDLWGVEPSDPSRWDGLKARIAEHGLRNSLLIAIAPTATIASIAGCCECIEPQVSNLFKRETLSGEFLQINRYLVRELQQRGLWNEAMANRVKMAEGSIQEVEDMPEDLKEVYRTAWEIPMRSLIDMAADRGAYIDQSQSLNLFMESPTIGKLSSMYLHAWKAGVKTTYYLRSRPATRINKTTIGGPIGGGESVEKPSFTDAEAVSCSLENPEACEACD
;
A
#
# COMPACT_ATOMS: atom_id res chain seq x y z
N MET A 1 -41.85 14.12 47.43
CA MET A 1 -41.26 14.07 48.79
C MET A 1 -39.78 14.42 48.66
N THR A 2 -39.49 15.60 49.24
CA THR A 2 -38.29 16.11 49.93
C THR A 2 -36.95 15.92 49.17
N ARG A 3 -36.41 16.98 48.54
CA ARG A 3 -35.60 18.16 49.00
C ARG A 3 -34.44 17.77 49.91
N GLU A 4 -33.18 18.04 49.40
CA GLU A 4 -32.39 19.11 50.02
C GLU A 4 -31.18 19.52 49.15
N ARG A 5 -30.95 20.83 49.12
CA ARG A 5 -29.86 21.60 48.47
C ARG A 5 -28.76 21.89 49.48
N HIS A 6 -27.50 22.13 49.03
CA HIS A 6 -26.57 23.11 49.57
C HIS A 6 -25.52 23.44 48.48
N ARG A 7 -25.43 24.54 48.03
CA ARG A 7 -24.97 25.94 48.02
C ARG A 7 -23.46 26.07 48.13
N CYS A 8 -22.97 26.79 47.14
CA CYS A 8 -21.69 27.49 47.06
C CYS A 8 -21.52 28.59 48.15
N PRO A 9 -20.30 29.13 48.32
CA PRO A 9 -20.24 30.57 48.21
C PRO A 9 -19.14 31.12 47.27
N LYS A 10 -19.47 32.32 46.78
CA LYS A 10 -18.64 33.24 46.00
C LYS A 10 -17.79 34.11 46.94
N SER A 11 -16.68 34.67 46.45
CA SER A 11 -16.37 36.10 46.68
C SER A 11 -15.39 36.66 45.65
N ASN A 12 -15.80 37.73 45.09
CA ASN A 12 -15.29 38.90 44.42
C ASN A 12 -14.02 39.51 45.01
N THR A 13 -13.15 40.13 44.15
CA THR A 13 -13.19 41.58 43.88
C THR A 13 -12.05 42.04 42.95
N THR A 14 -12.38 42.67 41.86
CA THR A 14 -12.04 44.04 41.34
C THR A 14 -10.60 44.45 41.17
N GLY A 15 -10.32 44.97 39.93
CA GLY A 15 -9.54 46.20 39.76
C GLY A 15 -8.67 46.31 38.51
N ALA A 16 -9.20 46.91 37.47
CA ALA A 16 -8.71 48.00 36.59
C ALA A 16 -7.34 47.96 35.91
N ALA A 17 -7.42 48.02 34.59
CA ALA A 17 -6.79 48.97 33.61
C ALA A 17 -5.27 49.16 33.53
N GLY A 18 -4.75 49.04 32.28
CA GLY A 18 -3.50 49.71 31.89
C GLY A 18 -2.84 49.13 30.62
N ASN A 19 -2.97 49.83 29.51
CA ASN A 19 -2.27 49.71 28.23
C ASN A 19 -0.76 49.51 28.32
N GLN A 20 -0.19 48.70 27.42
CA GLN A 20 0.79 49.02 26.34
C GLN A 20 1.56 47.76 25.90
N ALA A 21 1.60 47.54 24.61
CA ALA A 21 2.62 46.75 23.92
C ALA A 21 3.85 47.65 23.63
N PRO A 22 4.98 47.18 23.07
CA PRO A 22 5.42 45.78 22.77
C PRO A 22 6.85 45.54 23.29
N ALA A 23 7.30 44.29 23.33
CA ALA A 23 8.73 44.00 23.24
C ALA A 23 8.99 42.53 22.82
N GLU A 24 9.83 42.40 21.85
CA GLU A 24 10.51 41.26 21.31
C GLU A 24 11.09 40.31 22.38
N GLY A 25 10.99 39.00 22.11
CA GLY A 25 11.59 38.03 23.02
C GLY A 25 11.79 36.64 22.42
N ARG A 26 12.79 36.51 21.59
CA ARG A 26 13.69 35.34 21.44
C ARG A 26 13.06 33.93 21.34
N ALA A 27 12.94 33.51 20.11
CA ALA A 27 13.01 32.10 19.74
C ALA A 27 14.38 31.47 20.10
N LYS A 28 14.41 30.49 20.96
CA LYS A 28 15.60 29.66 21.16
C LYS A 28 15.65 28.60 20.07
N GLY A 29 16.40 28.86 18.99
CA GLY A 29 16.82 27.90 18.02
C GLY A 29 17.74 26.86 18.64
N ARG A 30 17.41 25.59 18.51
CA ARG A 30 18.35 24.49 18.67
C ARG A 30 19.30 24.52 17.47
N LYS A 31 20.53 24.91 17.69
CA LYS A 31 21.63 24.77 16.75
C LYS A 31 21.94 23.28 16.58
N ALA A 32 21.70 22.76 15.38
CA ALA A 32 22.38 21.57 14.90
C ALA A 32 23.89 21.90 14.82
N ARG A 33 24.71 21.13 15.50
CA ARG A 33 26.17 21.17 15.36
C ARG A 33 26.51 20.32 14.14
N GLU A 34 26.85 20.96 13.04
CA GLU A 34 27.68 20.35 11.99
C GLU A 34 29.04 20.01 12.58
N MET A 35 29.34 18.71 12.63
CA MET A 35 30.72 18.25 12.85
C MET A 35 31.41 18.11 11.49
N ALA A 36 32.24 19.06 11.19
CA ALA A 36 33.22 18.93 10.11
C ALA A 36 34.18 17.79 10.42
N ILE A 37 34.28 16.84 9.50
CA ILE A 37 35.28 15.76 9.55
C ILE A 37 36.56 16.33 8.94
N THR A 38 37.54 16.59 9.76
CA THR A 38 38.92 16.80 9.34
C THR A 38 39.60 15.43 9.18
N GLU A 39 40.06 15.14 7.97
CA GLU A 39 40.94 14.01 7.69
C GLU A 39 42.33 14.29 8.30
N ASP A 40 42.61 13.67 9.44
CA ASP A 40 43.99 13.52 9.91
C ASP A 40 44.46 12.08 9.68
N ARG A 41 45.52 11.98 8.86
CA ARG A 41 46.28 10.75 8.65
C ARG A 41 46.87 10.26 9.98
N VAL A 42 46.35 9.16 10.50
CA VAL A 42 47.01 8.41 11.57
C VAL A 42 47.82 7.27 10.93
N GLY A 43 49.14 7.35 11.19
CA GLY A 43 50.09 6.37 10.69
C GLY A 43 49.91 4.97 11.27
N SER A 44 50.18 3.98 10.43
CA SER A 44 50.25 2.57 10.77
C SER A 44 51.42 2.30 11.69
N ALA A 45 51.21 2.17 13.02
CA ALA A 45 52.08 1.48 13.91
C ALA A 45 51.33 1.03 15.16
N ASP A 46 51.61 -0.23 15.57
CA ASP A 46 51.24 -0.86 16.84
C ASP A 46 49.81 -1.40 17.05
N LEU A 47 49.49 -2.48 16.39
CA LEU A 47 48.41 -3.41 16.78
C LEU A 47 48.97 -4.71 17.43
N ALA A 48 50.03 -4.61 18.22
CA ALA A 48 50.58 -5.75 18.94
C ALA A 48 50.86 -5.40 20.42
N ASN A 49 49.83 -5.04 21.15
CA ASN A 49 49.82 -5.15 22.60
C ASN A 49 48.39 -5.03 23.10
N GLY A 50 47.87 -6.02 23.86
CA GLY A 50 46.55 -6.01 24.49
C GLY A 50 46.40 -4.84 25.47
N GLY A 51 46.19 -3.65 24.95
CA GLY A 51 45.91 -2.44 25.71
C GLY A 51 44.48 -2.51 26.22
N SER A 52 44.31 -2.62 27.52
CA SER A 52 43.07 -2.39 28.24
C SER A 52 42.56 -1.00 27.82
N THR A 53 41.49 -0.96 27.00
CA THR A 53 40.80 0.28 26.75
C THR A 53 40.24 0.82 28.07
N THR A 54 40.50 2.07 28.39
CA THR A 54 39.92 2.75 29.57
C THR A 54 38.42 2.97 29.46
N MET A 55 37.84 2.80 28.24
CA MET A 55 36.44 2.96 27.98
C MET A 55 35.60 1.87 28.63
N LYS A 56 34.47 2.27 29.24
CA LYS A 56 33.50 1.41 29.89
C LYS A 56 32.15 1.46 29.15
N VAL A 57 31.46 0.34 29.15
CA VAL A 57 30.05 0.24 28.71
C VAL A 57 29.16 -0.04 29.90
N ARG A 58 27.96 0.53 29.88
CA ARG A 58 26.91 0.28 30.85
C ARG A 58 26.06 -0.89 30.38
N LYS A 59 26.01 -1.95 31.17
CA LYS A 59 25.15 -3.08 30.95
C LYS A 59 23.67 -2.74 31.23
N ARG A 60 22.77 -3.55 30.73
CA ARG A 60 21.30 -3.44 31.00
C ARG A 60 20.91 -3.49 32.47
N ASN A 61 21.74 -4.20 33.33
CA ASN A 61 21.59 -4.19 34.79
C ASN A 61 22.16 -2.96 35.48
N GLY A 62 22.69 -1.99 34.71
CA GLY A 62 23.30 -0.76 35.25
C GLY A 62 24.78 -0.81 35.55
N ASP A 63 25.42 -1.98 35.58
CA ASP A 63 26.83 -2.16 35.85
C ASP A 63 27.71 -1.57 34.73
N LEU A 64 28.86 -0.98 35.15
CA LEU A 64 29.90 -0.52 34.25
C LEU A 64 30.99 -1.58 34.09
N GLU A 65 31.19 -2.09 32.89
CA GLU A 65 32.29 -3.00 32.56
C GLU A 65 33.24 -2.37 31.52
N PRO A 66 34.54 -2.75 31.51
CA PRO A 66 35.42 -2.38 30.42
C PRO A 66 34.92 -2.90 29.08
N VAL A 67 35.09 -2.12 28.00
CA VAL A 67 34.76 -2.53 26.65
C VAL A 67 35.64 -3.71 26.25
N ASP A 68 35.01 -4.86 25.97
CA ASP A 68 35.68 -6.02 25.40
C ASP A 68 35.52 -6.00 23.87
N VAL A 69 36.51 -5.46 23.18
CA VAL A 69 36.62 -5.37 21.73
C VAL A 69 36.39 -6.73 21.06
N ASN A 70 36.94 -7.81 21.66
CA ASN A 70 36.79 -9.16 21.11
C ASN A 70 35.33 -9.67 21.15
N LYS A 71 34.51 -9.21 22.11
CA LYS A 71 33.09 -9.54 22.12
C LYS A 71 32.35 -8.90 20.95
N ILE A 72 32.70 -7.65 20.61
CA ILE A 72 32.11 -6.94 19.47
C ILE A 72 32.50 -7.66 18.17
N VAL A 73 33.77 -7.92 17.97
CA VAL A 73 34.28 -8.63 16.80
C VAL A 73 33.58 -9.98 16.63
N ARG A 74 33.57 -10.83 17.66
CA ARG A 74 32.89 -12.14 17.60
C ARG A 74 31.39 -12.06 17.35
N ALA A 75 30.69 -11.01 17.83
CA ALA A 75 29.29 -10.83 17.58
C ALA A 75 29.01 -10.53 16.08
N VAL A 76 29.84 -9.64 15.50
CA VAL A 76 29.73 -9.30 14.06
C VAL A 76 30.16 -10.49 13.19
N GLU A 77 31.25 -11.19 13.51
CA GLU A 77 31.69 -12.38 12.78
C GLU A 77 30.66 -13.48 12.71
N ARG A 78 29.99 -13.80 13.83
CA ARG A 78 28.92 -14.79 13.84
C ARG A 78 27.74 -14.42 12.93
N CYS A 79 27.38 -13.14 12.91
CA CYS A 79 26.29 -12.66 12.06
C CYS A 79 26.71 -12.56 10.59
N ALA A 80 28.00 -12.43 10.29
CA ALA A 80 28.55 -12.37 8.93
C ALA A 80 28.79 -13.75 8.30
N ASP A 81 28.67 -14.83 9.07
CA ASP A 81 28.95 -16.18 8.57
C ASP A 81 28.13 -16.51 7.33
N GLY A 82 28.82 -17.00 6.28
CA GLY A 82 28.22 -17.33 4.99
C GLY A 82 27.77 -16.12 4.13
N LEU A 83 28.06 -14.87 4.54
CA LEU A 83 27.77 -13.68 3.72
C LEU A 83 28.98 -13.30 2.86
N ALA A 84 28.87 -13.50 1.55
CA ALA A 84 29.91 -13.12 0.59
C ALA A 84 30.07 -11.59 0.53
N GLY A 85 31.32 -11.11 0.35
CA GLY A 85 31.63 -9.69 0.16
C GLY A 85 31.55 -8.83 1.43
N VAL A 86 31.24 -9.42 2.59
CA VAL A 86 31.13 -8.72 3.88
C VAL A 86 32.43 -8.85 4.66
N ASP A 87 32.98 -7.72 5.14
CA ASP A 87 34.13 -7.68 6.02
C ASP A 87 33.72 -7.37 7.48
N PRO A 88 33.66 -8.38 8.37
CA PRO A 88 33.26 -8.19 9.76
C PRO A 88 34.22 -7.27 10.54
N MET A 89 35.52 -7.32 10.24
CA MET A 89 36.51 -6.51 10.92
C MET A 89 36.34 -5.02 10.62
N ARG A 90 35.99 -4.69 9.40
CA ARG A 90 35.68 -3.31 8.98
C ARG A 90 34.52 -2.74 9.80
N VAL A 91 33.43 -3.52 9.96
CA VAL A 91 32.26 -3.14 10.75
C VAL A 91 32.65 -2.99 12.22
N ALA A 92 33.33 -3.96 12.80
CA ALA A 92 33.73 -3.94 14.21
C ALA A 92 34.64 -2.75 14.52
N THR A 93 35.63 -2.50 13.67
CA THR A 93 36.56 -1.37 13.82
C THR A 93 35.85 -0.03 13.78
N ARG A 94 34.93 0.16 12.83
CA ARG A 94 34.18 1.41 12.71
C ARG A 94 33.17 1.59 13.85
N THR A 95 32.58 0.50 14.33
CA THR A 95 31.75 0.51 15.54
C THR A 95 32.54 0.94 16.78
N ILE A 96 33.71 0.35 16.99
CA ILE A 96 34.55 0.68 18.12
C ILE A 96 35.03 2.14 18.09
N SER A 97 35.40 2.64 16.90
CA SER A 97 35.87 4.04 16.74
C SER A 97 34.75 5.06 16.95
N GLY A 98 33.49 4.67 16.82
CA GLY A 98 32.32 5.51 17.10
C GLY A 98 31.80 5.42 18.54
N LEU A 99 32.39 4.59 19.41
CA LEU A 99 31.93 4.35 20.76
C LEU A 99 32.35 5.46 21.72
N CYS A 100 31.43 5.90 22.56
CA CYS A 100 31.70 6.86 23.65
C CYS A 100 31.83 6.12 24.98
N ASP A 101 32.69 6.67 25.91
CA ASP A 101 32.82 6.12 27.26
C ASP A 101 31.48 6.23 28.02
N GLY A 102 31.07 5.15 28.68
CA GLY A 102 29.79 5.04 29.39
C GLY A 102 28.60 4.73 28.52
N ALA A 103 28.76 4.51 27.20
CA ALA A 103 27.68 4.09 26.32
C ALA A 103 27.04 2.78 26.82
N THR A 104 25.75 2.64 26.58
CA THR A 104 25.01 1.41 26.93
C THR A 104 25.30 0.29 25.91
N THR A 105 25.09 -0.96 26.33
CA THR A 105 25.18 -2.09 25.38
C THR A 105 24.13 -2.02 24.28
N GLU A 106 22.99 -1.35 24.49
CA GLU A 106 21.97 -1.09 23.48
C GLU A 106 22.46 -0.11 22.43
N GLU A 107 23.09 0.99 22.86
CA GLU A 107 23.70 1.96 21.94
C GLU A 107 24.84 1.33 21.12
N LEU A 108 25.62 0.41 21.73
CA LEU A 108 26.63 -0.35 21.02
C LEU A 108 26.04 -1.30 19.97
N ASP A 109 25.00 -2.05 20.34
CA ASP A 109 24.31 -2.95 19.43
C ASP A 109 23.71 -2.13 18.24
N GLU A 110 23.03 -0.99 18.52
CA GLU A 110 22.47 -0.11 17.49
C GLU A 110 23.55 0.53 16.60
N LEU A 111 24.70 0.90 17.16
CA LEU A 111 25.82 1.44 16.39
C LEU A 111 26.38 0.40 15.41
N SER A 112 26.48 -0.87 15.84
CA SER A 112 26.93 -1.98 14.98
C SER A 112 25.96 -2.20 13.81
N ILE A 113 24.65 -2.16 14.08
CA ILE A 113 23.59 -2.28 13.06
C ILE A 113 23.69 -1.13 12.06
N ARG A 114 23.76 0.11 12.53
CA ARG A 114 23.87 1.31 11.67
C ARG A 114 25.13 1.32 10.85
N THR A 115 26.26 0.90 11.43
CA THR A 115 27.52 0.79 10.72
C THR A 115 27.42 -0.21 9.57
N SER A 116 26.81 -1.38 9.81
CA SER A 116 26.56 -2.36 8.78
C SER A 116 25.64 -1.80 7.69
N ALA A 117 24.53 -1.17 8.07
CA ALA A 117 23.56 -0.59 7.14
C ALA A 117 24.18 0.52 6.25
N ALA A 118 25.16 1.26 6.74
CA ALA A 118 25.85 2.28 5.96
C ALA A 118 26.67 1.72 4.79
N PHE A 119 27.01 0.43 4.81
CA PHE A 119 27.78 -0.22 3.74
C PHE A 119 26.91 -0.93 2.69
N ILE A 120 25.58 -0.88 2.80
CA ILE A 120 24.64 -1.58 1.87
C ILE A 120 24.86 -1.15 0.42
N VAL A 121 25.19 0.13 0.17
CA VAL A 121 25.43 0.64 -1.18
C VAL A 121 26.69 0.04 -1.80
N GLU A 122 27.70 -0.29 -1.00
CA GLU A 122 28.95 -0.89 -1.48
C GLU A 122 28.78 -2.39 -1.76
N GLU A 123 28.10 -3.09 -0.83
CA GLU A 123 27.82 -4.51 -0.90
C GLU A 123 26.43 -4.81 -0.29
N PRO A 124 25.43 -5.25 -1.06
CA PRO A 124 24.07 -5.50 -0.57
C PRO A 124 23.99 -6.49 0.61
N ASN A 125 24.92 -7.43 0.72
CA ASN A 125 24.91 -8.41 1.82
C ASN A 125 25.12 -7.79 3.21
N TYR A 126 25.58 -6.55 3.31
CA TYR A 126 25.57 -5.82 4.58
C TYR A 126 24.17 -5.57 5.12
N SER A 127 23.13 -5.56 4.26
CA SER A 127 21.73 -5.54 4.69
C SER A 127 21.38 -6.77 5.51
N ARG A 128 21.82 -7.95 5.08
CA ARG A 128 21.63 -9.21 5.83
C ARG A 128 22.44 -9.26 7.11
N LEU A 129 23.66 -8.73 7.11
CA LEU A 129 24.43 -8.60 8.34
C LEU A 129 23.71 -7.71 9.36
N ALA A 130 23.23 -6.54 8.94
CA ALA A 130 22.48 -5.63 9.81
C ALA A 130 21.20 -6.27 10.35
N ALA A 131 20.47 -7.04 9.51
CA ALA A 131 19.30 -7.80 9.92
C ALA A 131 19.64 -8.86 10.99
N ARG A 132 20.71 -9.65 10.81
CA ARG A 132 21.11 -10.68 11.77
C ARG A 132 21.57 -10.10 13.11
N LEU A 133 22.25 -8.94 13.07
CA LEU A 133 22.60 -8.19 14.28
C LEU A 133 21.33 -7.73 15.00
N LEU A 134 20.34 -7.19 14.29
CA LEU A 134 19.05 -6.77 14.86
C LEU A 134 18.28 -7.98 15.43
N ALA A 135 18.22 -9.11 14.73
CA ALA A 135 17.59 -10.34 15.22
C ALA A 135 18.20 -10.79 16.56
N THR A 136 19.55 -10.69 16.69
CA THR A 136 20.25 -10.98 17.94
C THR A 136 19.84 -10.03 19.06
N VAL A 137 19.59 -8.76 18.76
CA VAL A 137 19.11 -7.76 19.76
C VAL A 137 17.68 -8.09 20.20
N ILE A 138 16.80 -8.42 19.27
CA ILE A 138 15.41 -8.81 19.56
C ILE A 138 15.39 -10.05 20.46
N ASP A 139 16.13 -11.10 20.10
CA ASP A 139 16.21 -12.33 20.92
C ASP A 139 16.72 -12.04 22.35
N LYS A 140 17.76 -11.20 22.50
CA LYS A 140 18.24 -10.76 23.82
C LYS A 140 17.17 -9.99 24.60
N GLU A 141 16.41 -9.11 23.94
CA GLU A 141 15.37 -8.29 24.58
C GLU A 141 14.25 -9.17 25.12
N VAL A 142 13.79 -10.15 24.32
CA VAL A 142 12.76 -11.12 24.71
C VAL A 142 13.25 -12.02 25.85
N ARG A 143 14.44 -12.61 25.73
CA ARG A 143 15.01 -13.51 26.76
C ARG A 143 15.30 -12.83 28.09
N ASN A 144 15.62 -11.54 28.09
CA ASN A 144 15.83 -10.77 29.32
C ASN A 144 14.55 -10.52 30.14
N GLN A 145 13.39 -10.90 29.61
CA GLN A 145 12.09 -10.90 30.28
C GLN A 145 11.65 -12.32 30.69
N ASP A 146 12.60 -13.27 30.79
CA ASP A 146 12.37 -14.67 31.10
C ASP A 146 11.47 -15.42 30.10
N ILE A 147 11.38 -14.90 28.85
CA ILE A 147 10.66 -15.53 27.77
C ILE A 147 11.63 -16.39 26.95
N HIS A 148 11.53 -17.71 27.04
CA HIS A 148 12.43 -18.67 26.40
C HIS A 148 11.75 -19.57 25.38
N SER A 149 10.41 -19.46 25.21
CA SER A 149 9.62 -20.23 24.25
C SER A 149 8.42 -19.46 23.75
N PHE A 150 7.87 -19.89 22.61
CA PHE A 150 6.66 -19.28 22.04
C PHE A 150 5.48 -19.31 23.04
N SER A 151 5.26 -20.45 23.71
CA SER A 151 4.17 -20.56 24.68
C SER A 151 4.31 -19.61 25.88
N GLN A 152 5.55 -19.30 26.31
CA GLN A 152 5.81 -18.29 27.35
C GLN A 152 5.54 -16.86 26.84
N SER A 153 5.92 -16.57 25.57
CA SER A 153 5.59 -15.29 24.94
C SER A 153 4.08 -15.06 24.87
N VAL A 154 3.31 -16.10 24.50
CA VAL A 154 1.85 -16.04 24.48
C VAL A 154 1.29 -15.83 25.90
N ALA A 155 1.79 -16.56 26.92
CA ALA A 155 1.36 -16.41 28.30
C ALA A 155 1.58 -14.97 28.80
N MET A 156 2.76 -14.40 28.57
CA MET A 156 3.05 -12.99 28.87
C MET A 156 2.05 -12.04 28.18
N GLY A 157 1.79 -12.28 26.89
CA GLY A 157 0.83 -11.47 26.13
C GLY A 157 -0.60 -11.55 26.67
N VAL A 158 -0.99 -12.69 27.28
CA VAL A 158 -2.31 -12.84 27.94
C VAL A 158 -2.34 -12.06 29.25
N ASP A 159 -1.30 -12.20 30.07
CA ASP A 159 -1.19 -11.50 31.36
C ASP A 159 -1.27 -9.98 31.16
N GLU A 160 -0.74 -9.49 30.06
CA GLU A 160 -0.77 -8.07 29.66
C GLU A 160 -2.02 -7.68 28.85
N GLY A 161 -2.98 -8.58 28.63
CA GLY A 161 -4.23 -8.33 27.89
C GLY A 161 -4.05 -8.10 26.39
N LEU A 162 -2.92 -8.49 25.81
CA LEU A 162 -2.58 -8.32 24.40
C LEU A 162 -3.11 -9.44 23.51
N ILE A 163 -3.16 -10.68 24.04
CA ILE A 163 -3.54 -11.90 23.31
C ILE A 163 -4.93 -12.37 23.74
N GLY A 164 -5.71 -12.89 22.80
CA GLY A 164 -7.05 -13.42 23.02
C GLY A 164 -7.01 -14.74 23.84
N SER A 165 -8.02 -14.95 24.68
CA SER A 165 -8.12 -16.13 25.56
C SER A 165 -8.23 -17.45 24.80
N ASP A 166 -8.89 -17.45 23.65
CA ASP A 166 -9.06 -18.58 22.76
C ASP A 166 -7.73 -19.06 22.16
N VAL A 167 -6.92 -18.10 21.69
CA VAL A 167 -5.56 -18.39 21.20
C VAL A 167 -4.65 -18.84 22.34
N ALA A 168 -4.80 -18.27 23.52
CA ALA A 168 -4.05 -18.69 24.72
C ALA A 168 -4.32 -20.17 25.06
N GLU A 169 -5.59 -20.57 25.10
CA GLU A 169 -6.00 -21.95 25.36
C GLU A 169 -5.50 -22.91 24.26
N PHE A 170 -5.64 -22.50 23.01
CA PHE A 170 -5.12 -23.26 21.84
C PHE A 170 -3.61 -23.50 21.97
N VAL A 171 -2.82 -22.45 22.28
CA VAL A 171 -1.36 -22.56 22.42
C VAL A 171 -0.98 -23.35 23.68
N ALA A 172 -1.63 -23.17 24.81
CA ALA A 172 -1.34 -23.91 26.03
C ALA A 172 -1.56 -25.42 25.84
N THR A 173 -2.65 -25.79 25.17
CA THR A 173 -2.99 -27.19 24.86
C THR A 173 -1.97 -27.84 23.92
N ASN A 174 -1.40 -27.09 23.01
CA ASN A 174 -0.49 -27.59 21.97
C ASN A 174 0.96 -27.12 22.14
N ALA A 175 1.33 -26.63 23.34
CA ALA A 175 2.55 -25.87 23.58
C ALA A 175 3.83 -26.57 23.09
N ARG A 176 4.00 -27.88 23.42
CA ARG A 176 5.18 -28.64 23.01
C ARG A 176 5.32 -28.66 21.49
N LYS A 177 4.26 -29.04 20.77
CA LYS A 177 4.26 -29.14 19.30
C LYS A 177 4.55 -27.82 18.61
N LEU A 178 3.94 -26.73 19.11
CA LEU A 178 4.13 -25.39 18.58
C LEU A 178 5.53 -24.85 18.88
N ASN A 179 6.05 -25.05 20.09
CA ASN A 179 7.41 -24.64 20.45
C ASN A 179 8.47 -25.36 19.59
N ASP A 180 8.28 -26.68 19.37
CA ASP A 180 9.20 -27.51 18.58
C ASP A 180 9.16 -27.15 17.07
N THR A 181 8.17 -26.38 16.62
CA THR A 181 8.00 -25.97 15.22
C THR A 181 8.84 -24.76 14.85
N ILE A 182 9.31 -23.97 15.83
CA ILE A 182 10.04 -22.74 15.56
C ILE A 182 11.35 -22.99 14.80
N GLU A 183 11.48 -22.34 13.65
CA GLU A 183 12.64 -22.38 12.77
C GLU A 183 13.40 -21.03 12.88
N ALA A 184 14.22 -20.87 13.92
CA ALA A 184 14.92 -19.60 14.22
C ALA A 184 15.81 -19.10 13.07
N ASP A 185 16.38 -20.00 12.27
CA ASP A 185 17.24 -19.65 11.13
C ASP A 185 16.48 -18.87 10.03
N ARG A 186 15.13 -18.89 10.04
CA ARG A 186 14.34 -18.08 9.11
C ARG A 186 14.46 -16.58 9.37
N ASP A 187 14.94 -16.15 10.54
CA ASP A 187 15.31 -14.77 10.77
C ASP A 187 16.43 -14.29 9.83
N HIS A 188 17.23 -15.22 9.27
CA HIS A 188 18.25 -14.93 8.28
C HIS A 188 17.73 -14.64 6.87
N LEU A 189 16.43 -14.87 6.61
CA LEU A 189 15.79 -14.52 5.34
C LEU A 189 15.57 -13.01 5.18
N PHE A 190 15.45 -12.30 6.30
CA PHE A 190 15.20 -10.87 6.29
C PHE A 190 16.35 -10.05 5.75
N GLU A 191 16.00 -9.03 4.98
CA GLU A 191 16.81 -7.84 4.77
C GLU A 191 16.64 -6.86 5.96
N PHE A 192 17.59 -5.96 6.16
CA PHE A 192 17.57 -5.03 7.30
C PHE A 192 16.28 -4.25 7.46
N PHE A 193 15.77 -3.66 6.36
CA PHE A 193 14.54 -2.85 6.41
C PHE A 193 13.30 -3.67 6.69
N GLY A 194 13.26 -4.91 6.21
CA GLY A 194 12.19 -5.85 6.49
C GLY A 194 12.11 -6.17 7.98
N LEU A 195 13.21 -6.60 8.56
CA LEU A 195 13.25 -6.92 9.99
C LEU A 195 13.08 -5.68 10.87
N ARG A 196 13.65 -4.53 10.48
CA ARG A 196 13.46 -3.27 11.19
C ARG A 196 11.99 -2.85 11.20
N THR A 197 11.30 -3.02 10.07
CA THR A 197 9.85 -2.77 9.97
C THR A 197 9.06 -3.69 10.89
N VAL A 198 9.40 -4.98 10.94
CA VAL A 198 8.77 -5.94 11.85
C VAL A 198 8.99 -5.52 13.30
N TYR A 199 10.21 -5.24 13.69
CA TYR A 199 10.58 -4.83 15.06
C TYR A 199 9.87 -3.55 15.48
N ASP A 200 9.87 -2.51 14.63
CA ASP A 200 9.35 -1.20 15.00
C ASP A 200 7.81 -1.17 15.06
N ARG A 201 7.13 -1.98 14.23
CA ARG A 201 5.69 -1.83 14.01
C ARG A 201 4.84 -3.04 14.33
N TYR A 202 5.36 -4.27 14.23
CA TYR A 202 4.53 -5.48 14.24
C TYR A 202 4.66 -6.31 15.52
N LEU A 203 5.87 -6.39 16.10
CA LEU A 203 6.06 -7.15 17.33
C LEU A 203 5.25 -6.58 18.48
N LEU A 204 4.57 -7.44 19.23
CA LEU A 204 3.86 -7.07 20.43
C LEU A 204 4.84 -6.52 21.46
N ARG A 205 4.40 -5.45 22.15
CA ARG A 205 5.20 -4.74 23.13
C ARG A 205 4.46 -4.68 24.45
N HIS A 206 5.20 -4.89 25.52
CA HIS A 206 4.71 -4.68 26.88
C HIS A 206 4.11 -3.27 27.01
N PRO A 207 2.90 -3.12 27.60
CA PRO A 207 2.19 -1.84 27.64
C PRO A 207 2.94 -0.72 28.36
N GLU A 208 3.67 -1.04 29.44
CA GLU A 208 4.32 -0.04 30.29
C GLU A 208 5.71 0.36 29.78
N ASP A 209 6.63 -0.60 29.62
CA ASP A 209 8.03 -0.31 29.29
C ASP A 209 8.38 -0.40 27.80
N ARG A 210 7.38 -0.80 26.97
CA ARG A 210 7.46 -0.86 25.50
C ARG A 210 8.46 -1.86 24.93
N LYS A 211 9.01 -2.76 25.73
CA LYS A 211 9.87 -3.84 25.26
C LYS A 211 9.09 -4.85 24.43
N VAL A 212 9.72 -5.44 23.42
CA VAL A 212 9.10 -6.50 22.64
C VAL A 212 9.00 -7.79 23.45
N VAL A 213 7.84 -8.46 23.36
CA VAL A 213 7.55 -9.71 24.08
C VAL A 213 7.55 -10.94 23.17
N GLU A 214 7.79 -10.75 21.88
CA GLU A 214 7.86 -11.82 20.87
C GLU A 214 9.06 -11.62 19.92
N THR A 215 9.65 -12.73 19.45
CA THR A 215 10.64 -12.73 18.36
C THR A 215 9.92 -12.69 17.01
N PRO A 216 10.60 -12.47 15.86
CA PRO A 216 9.97 -12.53 14.56
C PRO A 216 9.29 -13.88 14.29
N GLN A 217 9.89 -14.98 14.71
CA GLN A 217 9.29 -16.31 14.53
C GLN A 217 8.09 -16.55 15.47
N TYR A 218 8.12 -16.01 16.70
CA TYR A 218 6.97 -16.06 17.60
C TYR A 218 5.80 -15.23 17.05
N PHE A 219 6.10 -14.07 16.51
CA PHE A 219 5.12 -13.23 15.80
C PHE A 219 4.42 -13.97 14.66
N PHE A 220 5.18 -14.61 13.74
CA PHE A 220 4.56 -15.36 12.65
C PHE A 220 3.74 -16.55 13.16
N LEU A 221 4.23 -17.27 14.19
CA LEU A 221 3.48 -18.39 14.73
C LEU A 221 2.22 -17.93 15.49
N ARG A 222 2.25 -16.77 16.18
CA ARG A 222 1.04 -16.16 16.78
C ARG A 222 0.00 -15.84 15.70
N VAL A 223 0.42 -15.21 14.61
CA VAL A 223 -0.48 -14.92 13.47
C VAL A 223 -1.10 -16.20 12.92
N ALA A 224 -0.30 -17.24 12.75
CA ALA A 224 -0.77 -18.53 12.26
C ALA A 224 -1.74 -19.21 13.25
N CYS A 225 -1.46 -19.19 14.56
CA CYS A 225 -2.36 -19.76 15.58
C CYS A 225 -3.70 -19.04 15.61
N GLY A 226 -3.72 -17.70 15.46
CA GLY A 226 -4.95 -16.91 15.42
C GLY A 226 -5.85 -17.18 14.23
N LEU A 227 -5.31 -17.79 13.15
CA LEU A 227 -6.04 -18.10 11.92
C LEU A 227 -6.31 -19.61 11.72
N SER A 228 -5.99 -20.46 12.69
CA SER A 228 -6.03 -21.90 12.48
C SER A 228 -6.95 -22.59 13.48
N ALA A 229 -7.63 -23.65 13.03
CA ALA A 229 -8.47 -24.50 13.87
C ALA A 229 -7.71 -25.71 14.46
N SER A 230 -6.53 -26.03 13.92
CA SER A 230 -5.72 -27.13 14.40
C SER A 230 -4.23 -26.74 14.42
N PRO A 231 -3.40 -27.41 15.26
CA PRO A 231 -1.97 -27.15 15.29
C PRO A 231 -1.28 -27.50 13.96
N GLU A 232 -1.80 -28.45 13.19
CA GLU A 232 -1.31 -28.81 11.86
C GLU A 232 -1.53 -27.67 10.86
N GLU A 233 -2.68 -27.04 10.87
CA GLU A 233 -2.96 -25.85 10.06
C GLU A 233 -2.05 -24.70 10.47
N ALA A 234 -1.91 -24.43 11.78
CA ALA A 234 -1.05 -23.37 12.28
C ALA A 234 0.41 -23.56 11.83
N ILE A 235 0.93 -24.79 11.90
CA ILE A 235 2.29 -25.11 11.46
C ILE A 235 2.45 -24.92 9.94
N ARG A 236 1.47 -25.35 9.13
CA ARG A 236 1.53 -25.14 7.68
C ARG A 236 1.52 -23.67 7.31
N PHE A 237 0.66 -22.89 7.95
CA PHE A 237 0.57 -21.47 7.67
C PHE A 237 1.78 -20.70 8.20
N TYR A 238 2.28 -21.03 9.40
CA TYR A 238 3.54 -20.50 9.91
C TYR A 238 4.69 -20.72 8.92
N ARG A 239 4.82 -21.92 8.40
CA ARG A 239 5.88 -22.22 7.42
C ARG A 239 5.77 -21.41 6.15
N LEU A 240 4.55 -21.13 5.68
CA LEU A 240 4.29 -20.31 4.51
C LEU A 240 4.66 -18.85 4.74
N ILE A 241 4.19 -18.24 5.85
CA ILE A 241 4.43 -16.81 6.09
C ILE A 241 5.85 -16.52 6.58
N SER A 242 6.45 -17.43 7.34
CA SER A 242 7.83 -17.26 7.84
C SER A 242 8.90 -17.56 6.79
N SER A 243 8.57 -18.24 5.67
CA SER A 243 9.43 -18.34 4.48
C SER A 243 9.41 -17.10 3.60
N LEU A 244 8.52 -16.12 3.91
CA LEU A 244 8.29 -14.91 3.13
C LEU A 244 7.79 -15.15 1.70
N GLU A 245 7.26 -16.33 1.39
CA GLU A 245 6.65 -16.65 0.11
C GLU A 245 5.24 -16.05 -0.04
N TYR A 246 4.56 -15.83 1.08
CA TYR A 246 3.26 -15.18 1.17
C TYR A 246 3.16 -14.38 2.46
N LEU A 247 2.58 -13.20 2.40
CA LEU A 247 2.26 -12.42 3.60
C LEU A 247 0.81 -11.93 3.54
N PRO A 248 0.03 -12.11 4.62
CA PRO A 248 -1.24 -11.42 4.76
C PRO A 248 -1.02 -9.93 4.95
N SER A 249 -2.08 -9.15 4.75
CA SER A 249 -2.03 -7.70 4.91
C SER A 249 -1.69 -7.26 6.33
N SER A 250 -1.24 -6.01 6.46
CA SER A 250 -0.82 -5.45 7.74
C SER A 250 -1.87 -5.59 8.86
N PRO A 251 -3.19 -5.35 8.67
CA PRO A 251 -4.17 -5.56 9.71
C PRO A 251 -4.21 -7.01 10.24
N THR A 252 -4.11 -7.99 9.34
CA THR A 252 -4.04 -9.41 9.74
C THR A 252 -2.77 -9.71 10.53
N LEU A 253 -1.61 -9.22 10.05
CA LEU A 253 -0.33 -9.38 10.75
C LEU A 253 -0.34 -8.72 12.13
N PHE A 254 -0.95 -7.54 12.28
CA PHE A 254 -1.04 -6.85 13.56
C PHE A 254 -1.94 -7.57 14.56
N ASN A 255 -3.13 -8.00 14.12
CA ASN A 255 -4.26 -8.25 15.00
C ASN A 255 -4.64 -9.74 15.11
N SER A 256 -4.10 -10.63 14.25
CA SER A 256 -4.35 -12.06 14.39
C SER A 256 -3.79 -12.59 15.71
N GLY A 257 -4.61 -13.30 16.45
CA GLY A 257 -4.27 -13.86 17.75
C GLY A 257 -4.30 -12.85 18.92
N THR A 258 -4.64 -11.58 18.66
CA THR A 258 -4.76 -10.57 19.73
C THR A 258 -6.17 -10.51 20.33
N SER A 259 -6.31 -9.78 21.42
CA SER A 259 -7.61 -9.54 22.07
C SER A 259 -8.61 -8.74 21.23
N HIS A 260 -8.16 -8.08 20.15
CA HIS A 260 -9.01 -7.32 19.22
C HIS A 260 -8.68 -7.71 17.77
N PRO A 261 -9.21 -8.83 17.26
CA PRO A 261 -8.84 -9.39 15.96
C PRO A 261 -9.53 -8.66 14.78
N GLN A 262 -9.36 -7.34 14.65
CA GLN A 262 -9.78 -6.63 13.45
C GLN A 262 -8.70 -6.80 12.38
N MET A 263 -8.95 -7.67 11.42
CA MET A 263 -7.97 -8.13 10.42
C MET A 263 -8.28 -7.67 9.01
N SER A 264 -9.47 -7.10 8.76
CA SER A 264 -9.87 -6.61 7.45
C SER A 264 -9.16 -5.31 7.07
N SER A 265 -8.74 -5.21 5.81
CA SER A 265 -7.92 -4.10 5.32
C SER A 265 -8.73 -2.96 4.75
N CYS A 266 -9.82 -3.26 4.04
CA CYS A 266 -10.54 -2.32 3.19
C CYS A 266 -12.02 -2.35 3.48
N TYR A 267 -12.63 -1.15 3.48
CA TYR A 267 -14.06 -0.94 3.67
C TYR A 267 -14.57 0.02 2.61
N LEU A 268 -15.65 -0.35 1.94
CA LEU A 268 -16.33 0.44 0.92
C LEU A 268 -17.72 0.79 1.43
N LEU A 269 -17.99 2.08 1.53
CA LEU A 269 -19.26 2.59 2.03
C LEU A 269 -19.98 3.32 0.89
N ASP A 270 -21.21 2.91 0.59
CA ASP A 270 -22.08 3.66 -0.34
C ASP A 270 -22.27 5.11 0.14
N SER A 271 -22.70 5.96 -0.74
CA SER A 271 -23.04 7.35 -0.44
C SER A 271 -24.01 7.42 0.74
N PRO A 272 -23.84 8.35 1.69
CA PRO A 272 -24.86 8.53 2.72
C PRO A 272 -26.24 8.86 2.12
N GLU A 273 -27.30 8.53 2.83
CA GLU A 273 -28.61 9.11 2.53
C GLU A 273 -28.53 10.63 2.54
N ASP A 274 -29.25 11.27 1.63
CA ASP A 274 -29.31 12.74 1.51
C ASP A 274 -30.15 13.37 2.64
N SER A 275 -29.73 13.10 3.85
CA SER A 275 -30.30 13.61 5.10
C SER A 275 -29.22 13.93 6.11
N LEU A 276 -29.54 14.80 7.09
CA LEU A 276 -28.61 15.12 8.16
C LEU A 276 -28.20 13.87 8.94
N ASP A 277 -29.18 13.05 9.31
CA ASP A 277 -28.91 11.83 10.07
C ASP A 277 -28.08 10.82 9.28
N GLY A 278 -28.36 10.66 7.98
CA GLY A 278 -27.58 9.79 7.08
C GLY A 278 -26.13 10.23 6.96
N ILE A 279 -25.88 11.52 6.76
CA ILE A 279 -24.51 12.07 6.68
C ILE A 279 -23.74 11.86 7.99
N TYR A 280 -24.33 12.18 9.13
CA TYR A 280 -23.66 12.01 10.44
C TYR A 280 -23.49 10.53 10.82
N LYS A 281 -24.44 9.65 10.45
CA LYS A 281 -24.25 8.20 10.56
C LYS A 281 -23.01 7.76 9.79
N ARG A 282 -22.85 8.20 8.54
CA ARG A 282 -21.71 7.87 7.69
C ARG A 282 -20.39 8.34 8.30
N TYR A 283 -20.34 9.55 8.88
CA TYR A 283 -19.15 10.01 9.61
C TYR A 283 -18.81 9.10 10.79
N ALA A 284 -19.80 8.70 11.56
CA ALA A 284 -19.61 7.81 12.71
C ALA A 284 -19.09 6.43 12.27
N ASP A 285 -19.64 5.88 11.19
CA ASP A 285 -19.21 4.59 10.64
C ASP A 285 -17.76 4.68 10.14
N ILE A 286 -17.41 5.70 9.35
CA ILE A 286 -16.04 5.95 8.89
C ILE A 286 -15.08 6.07 10.07
N ALA A 287 -15.44 6.82 11.11
CA ALA A 287 -14.59 6.98 12.29
C ALA A 287 -14.35 5.67 13.03
N LYS A 288 -15.38 4.82 13.21
CA LYS A 288 -15.27 3.49 13.84
C LYS A 288 -14.36 2.56 13.03
N LEU A 289 -14.59 2.46 11.72
CA LEU A 289 -13.82 1.60 10.80
C LEU A 289 -12.36 2.06 10.72
N SER A 290 -12.14 3.38 10.61
CA SER A 290 -10.80 3.96 10.56
C SER A 290 -10.01 3.76 11.85
N LYS A 291 -10.67 3.82 13.03
CA LYS A 291 -10.02 3.61 14.35
C LYS A 291 -9.29 2.27 14.42
N PHE A 292 -9.81 1.24 13.78
CA PHE A 292 -9.27 -0.11 13.79
C PHE A 292 -8.41 -0.43 12.54
N ALA A 293 -7.79 0.58 11.95
CA ALA A 293 -6.84 0.50 10.84
C ALA A 293 -7.43 0.12 9.47
N GLY A 294 -8.74 0.23 9.28
CA GLY A 294 -9.40 0.06 7.98
C GLY A 294 -9.07 1.21 7.02
N GLY A 295 -8.72 0.88 5.77
CA GLY A 295 -8.67 1.82 4.65
C GLY A 295 -10.09 2.07 4.14
N ILE A 296 -10.49 3.32 3.97
CA ILE A 296 -11.87 3.70 3.68
C ILE A 296 -12.00 4.22 2.25
N GLY A 297 -12.91 3.59 1.47
CA GLY A 297 -13.54 4.21 0.30
C GLY A 297 -14.97 4.64 0.66
N VAL A 298 -15.38 5.82 0.26
CA VAL A 298 -16.74 6.30 0.47
C VAL A 298 -17.26 7.03 -0.77
N ALA A 299 -18.43 6.64 -1.26
CA ALA A 299 -19.11 7.36 -2.30
C ALA A 299 -19.83 8.60 -1.75
N TRP A 300 -19.99 9.63 -2.60
CA TRP A 300 -20.72 10.85 -2.23
C TRP A 300 -21.75 11.25 -3.31
N HIS A 301 -22.18 10.30 -4.12
CA HIS A 301 -22.96 10.49 -5.33
C HIS A 301 -24.39 10.98 -5.08
N ARG A 302 -24.98 10.61 -3.93
CA ARG A 302 -26.41 10.81 -3.63
C ARG A 302 -26.71 12.13 -2.95
N ILE A 303 -25.70 12.88 -2.49
CA ILE A 303 -25.88 14.12 -1.76
C ILE A 303 -26.24 15.25 -2.71
N ARG A 304 -27.38 15.92 -2.46
CA ARG A 304 -27.87 17.04 -3.28
C ARG A 304 -26.84 18.12 -3.49
N SER A 305 -26.88 18.70 -4.67
CA SER A 305 -25.93 19.74 -5.11
C SER A 305 -26.16 21.08 -4.43
N LYS A 306 -25.22 21.97 -4.63
CA LYS A 306 -25.31 23.39 -4.27
C LYS A 306 -26.48 24.05 -5.00
N GLY A 307 -27.31 24.78 -4.26
CA GLY A 307 -28.50 25.44 -4.79
C GLY A 307 -29.79 24.59 -4.77
N SER A 308 -29.68 23.28 -4.49
CA SER A 308 -30.84 22.40 -4.34
C SER A 308 -31.70 22.78 -3.14
N LEU A 309 -33.02 22.66 -3.27
CA LEU A 309 -33.99 23.06 -2.23
C LEU A 309 -33.97 22.11 -1.03
N ILE A 310 -33.83 22.66 0.16
CA ILE A 310 -34.00 21.97 1.44
C ILE A 310 -35.45 22.18 1.89
N ARG A 311 -36.34 21.23 1.57
CA ARG A 311 -37.80 21.37 1.81
C ARG A 311 -38.13 21.66 3.28
N GLY A 312 -37.42 21.07 4.25
CA GLY A 312 -37.69 21.25 5.67
C GLY A 312 -37.48 22.65 6.22
N THR A 313 -36.55 23.41 5.63
CA THR A 313 -36.21 24.78 6.06
C THR A 313 -36.52 25.84 5.02
N ASN A 314 -36.96 25.44 3.83
CA ASN A 314 -37.15 26.29 2.66
C ASN A 314 -35.89 27.09 2.28
N GLY A 315 -34.70 26.56 2.62
CA GLY A 315 -33.39 27.10 2.29
C GLY A 315 -32.75 26.38 1.10
N LEU A 316 -31.56 26.80 0.71
CA LEU A 316 -30.79 26.19 -0.37
C LEU A 316 -29.59 25.43 0.19
N SER A 317 -29.26 24.31 -0.43
CA SER A 317 -28.08 23.50 -0.11
C SER A 317 -26.79 24.25 -0.44
N ASN A 318 -25.79 24.09 0.39
CA ASN A 318 -24.42 24.55 0.11
C ASN A 318 -23.58 23.53 -0.68
N GLY A 319 -24.21 22.41 -1.10
CA GLY A 319 -23.56 21.35 -1.85
C GLY A 319 -22.67 20.45 -0.99
N ILE A 320 -21.82 19.67 -1.67
CA ILE A 320 -21.00 18.62 -1.01
C ILE A 320 -19.77 19.18 -0.28
N VAL A 321 -19.21 20.32 -0.67
CA VAL A 321 -17.93 20.84 -0.17
C VAL A 321 -17.89 21.00 1.35
N PRO A 322 -18.89 21.63 2.03
CA PRO A 322 -18.87 21.77 3.48
C PRO A 322 -18.92 20.43 4.21
N TRP A 323 -19.67 19.47 3.68
CA TRP A 323 -19.73 18.11 4.24
C TRP A 323 -18.40 17.36 4.11
N LEU A 324 -17.74 17.47 2.94
CA LEU A 324 -16.43 16.86 2.73
C LEU A 324 -15.36 17.55 3.57
N LYS A 325 -15.46 18.85 3.85
CA LYS A 325 -14.58 19.55 4.80
C LYS A 325 -14.73 19.04 6.23
N THR A 326 -15.95 18.73 6.64
CA THR A 326 -16.22 18.11 7.94
C THR A 326 -15.64 16.70 8.01
N LEU A 327 -15.81 15.90 6.95
CA LEU A 327 -15.22 14.58 6.83
C LEU A 327 -13.69 14.63 6.88
N ASP A 328 -13.06 15.56 6.18
CA ASP A 328 -11.61 15.81 6.18
C ASP A 328 -11.06 15.98 7.60
N SER A 329 -11.74 16.81 8.38
CA SER A 329 -11.38 17.05 9.78
C SER A 329 -11.61 15.82 10.67
N SER A 330 -12.70 15.10 10.46
CA SER A 330 -13.02 13.86 11.17
C SER A 330 -11.98 12.77 10.94
N VAL A 331 -11.61 12.54 9.68
CA VAL A 331 -10.59 11.55 9.28
C VAL A 331 -9.23 11.91 9.88
N ALA A 332 -8.85 13.19 9.84
CA ALA A 332 -7.59 13.66 10.43
C ALA A 332 -7.54 13.47 11.96
N ALA A 333 -8.68 13.57 12.64
CA ALA A 333 -8.79 13.42 14.09
C ALA A 333 -8.67 11.95 14.56
N VAL A 334 -9.00 10.98 13.70
CA VAL A 334 -8.97 9.57 14.07
C VAL A 334 -7.53 9.06 14.03
N ASN A 335 -7.06 8.60 15.19
CA ASN A 335 -5.74 8.00 15.34
C ASN A 335 -5.86 6.47 15.44
N GLN A 336 -5.29 5.76 14.47
CA GLN A 336 -5.28 4.31 14.40
C GLN A 336 -4.28 3.70 15.41
N GLY A 337 -4.57 3.81 16.70
CA GLY A 337 -3.73 3.29 17.78
C GLY A 337 -2.29 3.85 17.81
N GLY A 338 -2.07 5.07 17.33
CA GLY A 338 -0.75 5.70 17.25
C GLY A 338 0.14 5.21 16.10
N ARG A 339 -0.33 4.24 15.30
CA ARG A 339 0.46 3.61 14.22
C ARG A 339 0.28 4.27 12.86
N ARG A 340 -0.93 4.78 12.55
CA ARG A 340 -1.26 5.49 11.30
C ARG A 340 -2.29 6.59 11.58
N LYS A 341 -2.32 7.61 10.72
CA LYS A 341 -3.45 8.57 10.66
C LYS A 341 -4.60 7.90 9.91
N GLY A 342 -5.83 8.28 10.21
CA GLY A 342 -6.99 7.90 9.42
C GLY A 342 -6.83 8.36 7.97
N ALA A 343 -7.30 7.56 7.02
CA ALA A 343 -7.24 7.85 5.60
C ALA A 343 -8.52 7.39 4.91
N ALA A 344 -9.07 8.24 4.04
CA ALA A 344 -10.26 7.94 3.25
C ALA A 344 -10.12 8.48 1.83
N CYS A 345 -10.71 7.77 0.87
CA CYS A 345 -10.92 8.23 -0.49
C CYS A 345 -12.40 8.49 -0.73
N VAL A 346 -12.72 9.65 -1.26
CA VAL A 346 -14.09 10.03 -1.65
C VAL A 346 -14.24 9.86 -3.16
N TYR A 347 -15.30 9.16 -3.56
CA TYR A 347 -15.67 8.92 -4.96
C TYR A 347 -16.84 9.78 -5.35
N LEU A 348 -16.75 10.46 -6.49
CA LEU A 348 -17.85 11.24 -7.06
C LEU A 348 -18.04 10.92 -8.55
N GLU A 349 -19.29 10.71 -8.95
CA GLU A 349 -19.64 10.51 -10.35
C GLU A 349 -19.51 11.81 -11.16
N SER A 350 -19.01 11.69 -12.39
CA SER A 350 -18.69 12.83 -13.26
C SER A 350 -19.92 13.65 -13.68
N TRP A 351 -21.13 13.12 -13.56
CA TRP A 351 -22.38 13.83 -13.87
C TRP A 351 -22.95 14.65 -12.71
N HIS A 352 -22.39 14.53 -11.49
CA HIS A 352 -22.84 15.30 -10.34
C HIS A 352 -22.58 16.80 -10.54
N SER A 353 -23.58 17.68 -10.25
CA SER A 353 -23.43 19.09 -10.61
C SER A 353 -22.37 19.86 -9.80
N ASP A 354 -21.93 19.31 -8.66
CA ASP A 354 -20.82 19.87 -7.88
C ASP A 354 -19.43 19.29 -8.28
N ILE A 355 -19.32 18.56 -9.40
CA ILE A 355 -18.07 17.86 -9.79
C ILE A 355 -16.89 18.83 -9.93
N GLU A 356 -17.11 20.03 -10.42
CA GLU A 356 -16.03 21.02 -10.59
C GLU A 356 -15.52 21.53 -9.24
N ASP A 357 -16.43 21.79 -8.27
CA ASP A 357 -16.06 22.12 -6.89
C ASP A 357 -15.33 20.96 -6.20
N PHE A 358 -15.67 19.71 -6.53
CA PHE A 358 -14.99 18.51 -6.04
C PHE A 358 -13.55 18.40 -6.56
N LEU A 359 -13.31 18.66 -7.83
CA LEU A 359 -11.97 18.62 -8.43
C LEU A 359 -11.00 19.62 -7.77
N ASP A 360 -11.53 20.75 -7.28
CA ASP A 360 -10.74 21.80 -6.65
C ASP A 360 -10.38 21.53 -5.18
N LEU A 361 -10.96 20.49 -4.55
CA LEU A 361 -10.80 20.22 -3.11
C LEU A 361 -9.34 19.96 -2.68
N ARG A 362 -8.49 19.47 -3.58
CA ARG A 362 -7.07 19.17 -3.30
C ARG A 362 -6.10 20.25 -3.77
N GLU A 363 -6.56 21.32 -4.37
CA GLU A 363 -5.68 22.42 -4.80
C GLU A 363 -4.90 23.02 -3.63
N ASN A 364 -3.64 23.40 -3.90
CA ASN A 364 -2.75 24.00 -2.91
C ASN A 364 -3.03 25.49 -2.67
N THR A 365 -3.89 26.10 -3.48
CA THR A 365 -4.24 27.51 -3.44
C THR A 365 -5.73 27.71 -3.17
N GLY A 366 -6.14 28.96 -2.91
CA GLY A 366 -7.53 29.32 -2.67
C GLY A 366 -7.94 29.27 -1.19
N ASP A 367 -9.26 29.25 -0.93
CA ASP A 367 -9.81 29.28 0.43
C ASP A 367 -9.59 27.93 1.16
N PRO A 368 -8.85 27.90 2.28
CA PRO A 368 -8.61 26.66 3.06
C PRO A 368 -9.89 26.00 3.57
N GLN A 369 -10.99 26.75 3.74
CA GLN A 369 -12.28 26.19 4.15
C GLN A 369 -12.94 25.35 3.05
N ARG A 370 -12.48 25.50 1.82
CA ARG A 370 -12.93 24.73 0.66
C ARG A 370 -11.93 23.67 0.20
N ARG A 371 -10.95 23.32 1.04
CA ARG A 371 -9.89 22.34 0.74
C ARG A 371 -9.91 21.18 1.71
N THR A 372 -9.60 19.97 1.21
CA THR A 372 -9.65 18.70 1.96
C THR A 372 -8.34 17.92 1.75
N HIS A 373 -7.25 18.37 2.37
CA HIS A 373 -5.92 17.78 2.16
C HIS A 373 -5.70 16.42 2.86
N ASN A 374 -6.61 15.99 3.75
CA ASN A 374 -6.55 14.68 4.40
C ASN A 374 -7.41 13.62 3.70
N LEU A 375 -8.23 14.01 2.71
CA LEU A 375 -9.00 13.11 1.88
C LEU A 375 -8.31 12.86 0.54
N ASN A 376 -8.35 11.63 0.06
CA ASN A 376 -8.09 11.33 -1.34
C ASN A 376 -9.38 11.46 -2.15
N LEU A 377 -9.26 11.73 -3.43
CA LEU A 377 -10.38 11.92 -4.34
C LEU A 377 -10.26 10.99 -5.54
N ALA A 378 -11.38 10.46 -6.00
CA ALA A 378 -11.45 9.66 -7.21
C ALA A 378 -12.69 10.04 -8.02
N ASN A 379 -12.53 10.12 -9.34
CA ASN A 379 -13.61 10.33 -10.30
C ASN A 379 -14.21 8.97 -10.67
N TRP A 380 -15.50 8.80 -10.49
CA TRP A 380 -16.25 7.61 -10.90
C TRP A 380 -16.91 7.92 -12.26
N VAL A 381 -16.30 7.38 -13.33
CA VAL A 381 -16.52 7.84 -14.71
C VAL A 381 -17.26 6.80 -15.53
N PRO A 382 -18.48 7.09 -16.03
CA PRO A 382 -19.19 6.21 -16.96
C PRO A 382 -18.61 6.30 -18.38
N ASP A 383 -18.76 5.23 -19.15
CA ASP A 383 -18.28 5.14 -20.54
C ASP A 383 -18.88 6.24 -21.42
N LEU A 384 -20.15 6.56 -21.25
CA LEU A 384 -20.83 7.65 -21.97
C LEU A 384 -20.07 9.00 -21.83
N PHE A 385 -19.48 9.28 -20.66
CA PHE A 385 -18.66 10.49 -20.48
C PHE A 385 -17.42 10.44 -21.36
N MET A 386 -16.69 9.34 -21.35
CA MET A 386 -15.47 9.17 -22.15
C MET A 386 -15.77 9.22 -23.64
N GLU A 387 -16.88 8.64 -24.09
CA GLU A 387 -17.35 8.76 -25.48
C GLU A 387 -17.66 10.21 -25.86
N ARG A 388 -18.28 10.97 -24.96
CA ARG A 388 -18.56 12.40 -25.22
C ARG A 388 -17.28 13.24 -25.23
N VAL A 389 -16.27 12.87 -24.46
CA VAL A 389 -14.94 13.47 -24.57
C VAL A 389 -14.33 13.23 -25.94
N GLU A 390 -14.38 12.00 -26.47
CA GLU A 390 -13.90 11.71 -27.83
C GLU A 390 -14.64 12.49 -28.92
N LYS A 391 -15.95 12.51 -28.82
CA LYS A 391 -16.84 13.12 -29.83
C LYS A 391 -16.96 14.64 -29.69
N ASP A 392 -16.33 15.25 -28.68
CA ASP A 392 -16.42 16.69 -28.34
C ASP A 392 -17.88 17.15 -28.13
N TRP A 393 -18.64 16.36 -27.37
CA TRP A 393 -20.04 16.65 -27.10
C TRP A 393 -20.23 17.34 -25.75
N GLN A 394 -21.47 17.85 -25.52
CA GLN A 394 -21.86 18.41 -24.24
C GLN A 394 -22.08 17.31 -23.20
N TRP A 395 -21.75 17.62 -21.96
CA TRP A 395 -22.01 16.77 -20.80
C TRP A 395 -22.95 17.48 -19.83
N SER A 396 -24.05 16.82 -19.48
CA SER A 396 -25.07 17.36 -18.59
C SER A 396 -24.73 17.04 -17.14
N LEU A 397 -24.80 18.06 -16.30
CA LEU A 397 -24.59 17.96 -14.86
C LEU A 397 -25.93 18.00 -14.14
N PHE A 398 -26.18 17.03 -13.28
CA PHE A 398 -27.44 16.82 -12.60
C PHE A 398 -27.31 17.01 -11.09
N ASP A 399 -28.39 17.46 -10.47
CA ASP A 399 -28.61 17.32 -9.03
C ASP A 399 -29.11 15.90 -8.73
N PRO A 400 -28.41 15.13 -7.88
CA PRO A 400 -28.87 13.76 -7.49
C PRO A 400 -30.31 13.73 -6.95
N ALA A 401 -30.78 14.80 -6.33
CA ALA A 401 -32.16 14.88 -5.85
C ALA A 401 -33.21 14.84 -6.96
N LYS A 402 -32.84 15.15 -8.22
CA LYS A 402 -33.72 15.07 -9.39
C LYS A 402 -33.58 13.74 -10.12
N VAL A 403 -32.43 13.11 -10.07
CA VAL A 403 -32.09 11.87 -10.81
C VAL A 403 -31.46 10.80 -9.89
N PRO A 404 -32.09 10.47 -8.76
CA PRO A 404 -31.49 9.60 -7.75
C PRO A 404 -31.13 8.20 -8.29
N HIS A 405 -31.83 7.74 -9.33
CA HIS A 405 -31.67 6.43 -9.94
C HIS A 405 -30.37 6.27 -10.74
N LEU A 406 -29.73 7.37 -11.20
CA LEU A 406 -28.51 7.29 -12.01
C LEU A 406 -27.34 6.64 -11.25
N THR A 407 -27.31 6.79 -9.94
CA THR A 407 -26.27 6.17 -9.10
C THR A 407 -26.31 4.65 -9.14
N ASP A 408 -27.52 4.08 -9.23
CA ASP A 408 -27.74 2.63 -9.17
C ASP A 408 -27.79 1.96 -10.55
N LEU A 409 -27.36 2.66 -11.60
CA LEU A 409 -27.33 2.17 -12.98
C LEU A 409 -25.91 2.23 -13.56
N TYR A 410 -25.61 1.31 -14.48
CA TYR A 410 -24.34 1.28 -15.25
C TYR A 410 -24.59 0.74 -16.66
N GLY A 411 -23.62 0.93 -17.56
CA GLY A 411 -23.69 0.47 -18.94
C GLY A 411 -24.89 1.03 -19.69
N PRO A 412 -25.52 0.23 -20.59
CA PRO A 412 -26.67 0.69 -21.42
C PRO A 412 -27.84 1.22 -20.61
N ALA A 413 -28.10 0.69 -19.40
CA ALA A 413 -29.19 1.16 -18.55
C ALA A 413 -28.91 2.58 -18.01
N PHE A 414 -27.67 2.86 -17.62
CA PHE A 414 -27.25 4.20 -17.24
C PHE A 414 -27.37 5.17 -18.41
N GLU A 415 -26.84 4.79 -19.57
CA GLU A 415 -26.90 5.61 -20.79
C GLU A 415 -28.35 6.00 -21.13
N ALA A 416 -29.27 5.02 -21.19
CA ALA A 416 -30.65 5.28 -21.50
C ALA A 416 -31.34 6.22 -20.48
N ALA A 417 -31.06 6.04 -19.19
CA ALA A 417 -31.63 6.88 -18.13
C ALA A 417 -31.01 8.29 -18.15
N TYR A 418 -29.73 8.41 -18.42
CA TYR A 418 -29.04 9.69 -18.54
C TYR A 418 -29.58 10.51 -19.72
N LEU A 419 -29.66 9.92 -20.91
CA LEU A 419 -30.22 10.57 -22.12
C LEU A 419 -31.67 10.99 -21.92
N LYS A 420 -32.49 10.15 -21.28
CA LYS A 420 -33.87 10.50 -20.95
C LYS A 420 -33.92 11.72 -20.01
N ALA A 421 -33.08 11.75 -18.99
CA ALA A 421 -33.02 12.89 -18.06
C ALA A 421 -32.58 14.18 -18.77
N GLU A 422 -31.72 14.09 -19.80
CA GLU A 422 -31.36 15.21 -20.67
C GLU A 422 -32.54 15.71 -21.49
N GLU A 423 -33.28 14.79 -22.15
CA GLU A 423 -34.44 15.13 -22.96
C GLU A 423 -35.55 15.82 -22.13
N GLU A 424 -35.71 15.38 -20.87
CA GLU A 424 -36.63 15.96 -19.91
C GLU A 424 -36.18 17.32 -19.35
N GLY A 425 -34.92 17.74 -19.62
CA GLY A 425 -34.35 18.98 -19.14
C GLY A 425 -34.07 18.98 -17.62
N ASN A 426 -33.84 17.81 -17.00
CA ASN A 426 -33.63 17.66 -15.56
C ASN A 426 -32.22 18.10 -15.09
N TYR A 427 -31.33 18.44 -16.04
CA TYR A 427 -29.98 18.90 -15.72
C TYR A 427 -29.96 20.33 -15.14
N GLU A 428 -28.96 20.62 -14.31
CA GLU A 428 -28.71 21.99 -13.80
C GLU A 428 -27.99 22.85 -14.84
N ARG A 429 -27.03 22.26 -15.56
CA ARG A 429 -26.27 22.91 -16.64
C ARG A 429 -25.57 21.87 -17.51
N GLN A 430 -25.12 22.33 -18.68
CA GLN A 430 -24.29 21.55 -19.60
C GLN A 430 -22.93 22.18 -19.72
N VAL A 431 -21.88 21.35 -19.83
CA VAL A 431 -20.49 21.78 -20.03
C VAL A 431 -19.90 20.97 -21.19
N PRO A 432 -18.91 21.48 -21.94
CA PRO A 432 -18.16 20.67 -22.88
C PRO A 432 -17.47 19.51 -22.15
N ALA A 433 -17.66 18.26 -22.59
CA ALA A 433 -17.06 17.08 -21.94
C ALA A 433 -15.54 17.16 -21.91
N ARG A 434 -14.91 17.67 -22.99
CA ARG A 434 -13.46 17.88 -23.06
C ARG A 434 -12.96 18.89 -22.05
N GLU A 435 -13.72 19.95 -21.75
CA GLU A 435 -13.33 20.93 -20.75
C GLU A 435 -13.31 20.33 -19.33
N LEU A 436 -14.36 19.59 -18.98
CA LEU A 436 -14.42 18.87 -17.69
C LEU A 436 -13.29 17.83 -17.57
N TYR A 437 -13.04 17.07 -18.62
CA TYR A 437 -11.94 16.12 -18.68
C TYR A 437 -10.58 16.79 -18.55
N SER A 438 -10.37 17.95 -19.18
CA SER A 438 -9.15 18.75 -19.03
C SER A 438 -8.93 19.19 -17.59
N ARG A 439 -10.01 19.56 -16.86
CA ARG A 439 -9.92 19.89 -15.43
C ARG A 439 -9.55 18.69 -14.58
N MET A 440 -10.07 17.48 -14.89
CA MET A 440 -9.65 16.24 -14.23
C MET A 440 -8.15 15.98 -14.44
N MET A 441 -7.66 16.12 -15.68
CA MET A 441 -6.22 15.96 -15.99
C MET A 441 -5.35 17.00 -15.28
N ARG A 442 -5.83 18.24 -15.18
CA ARG A 442 -5.13 19.30 -14.43
C ARG A 442 -5.04 18.95 -12.94
N SER A 443 -6.12 18.50 -12.32
CA SER A 443 -6.13 18.07 -10.91
C SER A 443 -5.14 16.93 -10.68
N LEU A 444 -5.10 15.95 -11.57
CA LEU A 444 -4.13 14.84 -11.53
C LEU A 444 -2.68 15.33 -11.66
N ALA A 445 -2.40 16.20 -12.64
CA ALA A 445 -1.06 16.75 -12.85
C ALA A 445 -0.54 17.54 -11.63
N GLN A 446 -1.41 18.33 -10.99
CA GLN A 446 -1.05 19.19 -9.88
C GLN A 446 -0.95 18.48 -8.53
N THR A 447 -1.74 17.46 -8.32
CA THR A 447 -1.93 16.86 -6.99
C THR A 447 -1.61 15.37 -6.94
N GLY A 448 -1.48 14.69 -8.09
CA GLY A 448 -1.41 13.23 -8.18
C GLY A 448 -2.69 12.52 -7.72
N ASN A 449 -3.77 13.28 -7.49
CA ASN A 449 -5.03 12.86 -6.89
C ASN A 449 -6.21 13.23 -7.82
N GLY A 450 -7.38 12.65 -7.60
CA GLY A 450 -8.49 12.71 -8.56
C GLY A 450 -8.41 11.54 -9.53
N TRP A 451 -8.16 10.35 -8.96
CA TRP A 451 -7.89 9.13 -9.75
C TRP A 451 -9.03 8.83 -10.70
N MET A 452 -8.67 8.35 -11.91
CA MET A 452 -9.65 7.92 -12.90
C MET A 452 -10.05 6.47 -12.63
N THR A 453 -11.34 6.25 -12.37
CA THR A 453 -11.93 4.93 -12.15
C THR A 453 -13.17 4.80 -13.02
N PHE A 454 -13.28 3.68 -13.75
CA PHE A 454 -14.26 3.52 -14.83
C PHE A 454 -15.44 2.69 -14.33
N LYS A 455 -16.59 3.36 -14.19
CA LYS A 455 -17.84 2.80 -13.63
C LYS A 455 -18.31 1.55 -14.37
N ASP A 456 -18.37 1.64 -15.69
CA ASP A 456 -18.96 0.56 -16.49
C ASP A 456 -18.04 -0.64 -16.57
N ALA A 457 -16.73 -0.45 -16.79
CA ALA A 457 -15.75 -1.53 -16.72
C ALA A 457 -15.75 -2.23 -15.35
N SER A 458 -15.88 -1.46 -14.25
CA SER A 458 -15.93 -2.00 -12.88
C SER A 458 -17.19 -2.84 -12.63
N ASN A 459 -18.34 -2.46 -13.17
CA ASN A 459 -19.61 -3.14 -12.97
C ASN A 459 -19.81 -4.30 -13.95
N LEU A 460 -19.55 -4.07 -15.25
CA LEU A 460 -19.75 -5.09 -16.29
C LEU A 460 -18.83 -6.30 -16.09
N LYS A 461 -17.66 -6.09 -15.50
CA LYS A 461 -16.64 -7.11 -15.26
C LYS A 461 -16.50 -7.51 -13.78
N CYS A 462 -17.57 -7.42 -13.00
CA CYS A 462 -17.60 -7.86 -11.60
C CYS A 462 -18.48 -9.08 -11.42
N ASN A 463 -18.01 -10.09 -10.70
CA ASN A 463 -18.77 -11.31 -10.42
C ASN A 463 -20.05 -11.05 -9.60
N GLN A 464 -20.01 -10.09 -8.67
CA GLN A 464 -21.15 -9.79 -7.79
C GLN A 464 -22.31 -9.07 -8.49
N THR A 465 -22.13 -8.54 -9.70
CA THR A 465 -23.16 -7.84 -10.49
C THR A 465 -23.92 -8.76 -11.45
N GLY A 466 -24.02 -10.04 -11.13
CA GLY A 466 -24.72 -11.04 -11.96
C GLY A 466 -26.24 -10.86 -12.00
N THR A 467 -26.81 -10.06 -11.11
CA THR A 467 -28.27 -9.82 -11.01
C THR A 467 -28.53 -8.32 -10.99
N GLU A 468 -29.65 -7.90 -11.62
CA GLU A 468 -30.11 -6.51 -11.64
C GLU A 468 -30.27 -5.95 -10.22
N GLY A 469 -29.92 -4.67 -10.04
CA GLY A 469 -29.96 -3.98 -8.75
C GLY A 469 -28.72 -4.23 -7.87
N ARG A 470 -27.73 -4.98 -8.35
CA ARG A 470 -26.42 -5.10 -7.67
C ARG A 470 -25.40 -4.23 -8.38
N VAL A 471 -24.86 -3.25 -7.65
CA VAL A 471 -24.00 -2.20 -8.22
C VAL A 471 -22.76 -2.00 -7.38
N VAL A 472 -21.62 -1.87 -8.04
CA VAL A 472 -20.38 -1.36 -7.49
C VAL A 472 -20.40 0.16 -7.64
N HIS A 473 -20.53 0.88 -6.51
CA HIS A 473 -20.65 2.34 -6.51
C HIS A 473 -19.31 3.07 -6.39
N LEU A 474 -18.25 2.35 -6.01
CA LEU A 474 -16.95 2.94 -5.70
C LEU A 474 -15.89 1.84 -5.59
N SER A 475 -14.65 2.25 -5.34
CA SER A 475 -13.58 1.36 -4.91
C SER A 475 -13.10 1.75 -3.49
N ASN A 476 -12.10 1.03 -2.95
CA ASN A 476 -11.49 1.33 -1.66
C ASN A 476 -10.49 2.51 -1.72
N LEU A 477 -9.75 2.70 -0.63
CA LEU A 477 -8.70 3.73 -0.53
C LEU A 477 -7.59 3.59 -1.59
N CYS A 478 -7.24 2.36 -1.98
CA CYS A 478 -6.13 2.07 -2.89
C CYS A 478 -6.58 1.55 -4.26
N THR A 479 -7.86 1.58 -4.57
CA THR A 479 -8.51 1.30 -5.86
C THR A 479 -8.45 -0.16 -6.37
N GLU A 480 -8.02 -1.11 -5.54
CA GLU A 480 -7.98 -2.53 -5.91
C GLU A 480 -9.27 -3.31 -5.61
N ILE A 481 -10.16 -2.80 -4.75
CA ILE A 481 -11.37 -3.50 -4.31
C ILE A 481 -12.58 -3.00 -5.07
N LEU A 482 -13.32 -3.91 -5.69
CA LEU A 482 -14.56 -3.66 -6.40
C LEU A 482 -15.62 -4.65 -5.93
N GLU A 483 -16.44 -4.22 -4.98
CA GLU A 483 -17.50 -5.00 -4.37
C GLU A 483 -18.81 -4.21 -4.39
N VAL A 484 -19.94 -4.91 -4.46
CA VAL A 484 -21.26 -4.27 -4.39
C VAL A 484 -21.48 -3.66 -3.00
N THR A 485 -22.15 -2.51 -2.99
CA THR A 485 -22.49 -1.78 -1.76
C THR A 485 -23.92 -1.30 -1.81
N ASP A 486 -24.54 -1.13 -0.66
CA ASP A 486 -25.80 -0.41 -0.49
C ASP A 486 -25.86 0.28 0.88
N GLN A 487 -27.03 0.80 1.27
CA GLN A 487 -27.18 1.50 2.55
C GLN A 487 -27.01 0.58 3.77
N ASP A 488 -27.29 -0.71 3.61
CA ASP A 488 -27.26 -1.74 4.65
C ASP A 488 -26.07 -2.70 4.51
N GLU A 489 -25.26 -2.57 3.45
CA GLU A 489 -24.12 -3.41 3.16
C GLU A 489 -22.86 -2.55 2.94
N THR A 490 -21.92 -2.59 3.88
CA THR A 490 -20.58 -2.05 3.73
C THR A 490 -19.66 -3.18 3.25
N ALA A 491 -19.10 -3.04 2.07
CA ALA A 491 -18.21 -4.04 1.53
C ALA A 491 -16.88 -4.11 2.33
N VAL A 492 -16.33 -5.31 2.46
CA VAL A 492 -15.14 -5.58 3.30
C VAL A 492 -14.26 -6.60 2.62
N CYS A 493 -12.96 -6.30 2.49
CA CYS A 493 -12.01 -7.22 1.90
C CYS A 493 -10.84 -7.54 2.82
N ASN A 494 -10.46 -8.84 2.85
CA ASN A 494 -9.29 -9.37 3.52
C ASN A 494 -8.20 -9.65 2.49
N LEU A 495 -7.01 -9.12 2.69
CA LEU A 495 -5.94 -9.13 1.70
C LEU A 495 -4.73 -9.95 2.13
N GLY A 496 -4.05 -10.51 1.15
CA GLY A 496 -2.73 -11.09 1.28
C GLY A 496 -2.06 -11.24 -0.08
N SER A 497 -0.73 -11.28 -0.13
CA SER A 497 0.00 -11.27 -1.40
C SER A 497 1.10 -12.32 -1.45
N VAL A 498 1.21 -12.99 -2.59
CA VAL A 498 2.29 -13.93 -2.92
C VAL A 498 3.54 -13.16 -3.31
N ASN A 499 4.68 -13.52 -2.75
CA ASN A 499 5.98 -13.00 -3.15
C ASN A 499 6.54 -13.79 -4.34
N LEU A 500 6.26 -13.32 -5.54
CA LEU A 500 6.66 -13.96 -6.79
C LEU A 500 8.18 -14.11 -6.92
N GLY A 501 8.93 -13.17 -6.36
CA GLY A 501 10.39 -13.19 -6.41
C GLY A 501 10.99 -14.46 -5.78
N THR A 502 10.34 -15.09 -4.80
CA THR A 502 10.81 -16.34 -4.19
C THR A 502 10.58 -17.57 -5.08
N LEU A 503 9.70 -17.46 -6.06
CA LEU A 503 9.28 -18.57 -6.93
C LEU A 503 10.12 -18.71 -8.21
N VAL A 504 11.15 -17.87 -8.40
CA VAL A 504 12.12 -18.04 -9.49
C VAL A 504 13.32 -18.83 -8.98
N THR A 505 13.49 -20.05 -9.51
CA THR A 505 14.59 -20.95 -9.18
C THR A 505 15.24 -21.45 -10.48
N ASP A 506 16.56 -21.55 -10.50
CA ASP A 506 17.33 -22.05 -11.64
C ASP A 506 17.00 -21.37 -13.00
N GLY A 507 16.70 -20.08 -12.97
CA GLY A 507 16.38 -19.27 -14.15
C GLY A 507 14.98 -19.52 -14.73
N ALA A 508 14.09 -20.18 -14.00
CA ALA A 508 12.72 -20.42 -14.42
C ALA A 508 11.72 -20.07 -13.31
N PHE A 509 10.50 -19.65 -13.69
CA PHE A 509 9.41 -19.41 -12.75
C PHE A 509 8.70 -20.72 -12.42
N ASN A 510 8.52 -21.00 -11.12
CA ASN A 510 7.91 -22.23 -10.62
C ASN A 510 6.39 -22.08 -10.44
N PHE A 511 5.63 -22.40 -11.47
CA PHE A 511 4.15 -22.35 -11.45
C PHE A 511 3.51 -23.39 -10.53
N GLU A 512 4.15 -24.56 -10.32
CA GLU A 512 3.63 -25.57 -9.38
C GLU A 512 3.67 -25.04 -7.95
N ARG A 513 4.78 -24.40 -7.57
CA ARG A 513 4.89 -23.78 -6.24
C ARG A 513 3.92 -22.63 -6.07
N LEU A 514 3.70 -21.83 -7.12
CA LEU A 514 2.67 -20.77 -7.11
C LEU A 514 1.29 -21.36 -6.80
N ALA A 515 0.90 -22.44 -7.48
CA ALA A 515 -0.37 -23.12 -7.27
C ALA A 515 -0.53 -23.61 -5.81
N GLU A 516 0.52 -24.23 -5.25
CA GLU A 516 0.53 -24.68 -3.85
C GLU A 516 0.35 -23.51 -2.87
N VAL A 517 1.09 -22.42 -3.06
CA VAL A 517 1.01 -21.21 -2.20
C VAL A 517 -0.40 -20.64 -2.22
N VAL A 518 -1.00 -20.47 -3.41
CA VAL A 518 -2.35 -19.91 -3.56
C VAL A 518 -3.39 -20.79 -2.89
N ARG A 519 -3.37 -22.11 -3.17
CA ARG A 519 -4.31 -23.07 -2.57
C ARG A 519 -4.18 -23.17 -1.06
N LEU A 520 -2.99 -22.96 -0.52
CA LEU A 520 -2.78 -22.94 0.92
C LEU A 520 -3.24 -21.61 1.55
N ALA A 521 -3.08 -20.49 0.88
CA ALA A 521 -3.36 -19.17 1.44
C ALA A 521 -4.85 -18.80 1.43
N VAL A 522 -5.62 -19.17 0.39
CA VAL A 522 -7.05 -18.82 0.26
C VAL A 522 -7.89 -19.25 1.45
N PRO A 523 -7.76 -20.47 2.02
CA PRO A 523 -8.51 -20.90 3.20
C PRO A 523 -8.27 -20.01 4.43
N PHE A 524 -7.07 -19.45 4.60
CA PHE A 524 -6.78 -18.54 5.71
C PHE A 524 -7.37 -17.15 5.49
N LEU A 525 -7.42 -16.68 4.24
CA LEU A 525 -8.16 -15.46 3.90
C LEU A 525 -9.66 -15.61 4.16
N ASP A 526 -10.25 -16.74 3.76
CA ASP A 526 -11.66 -17.04 4.04
C ASP A 526 -11.95 -17.12 5.54
N ARG A 527 -11.05 -17.76 6.32
CA ARG A 527 -11.19 -17.87 7.77
C ARG A 527 -11.23 -16.52 8.49
N VAL A 528 -10.50 -15.51 7.98
CA VAL A 528 -10.55 -14.16 8.54
C VAL A 528 -11.99 -13.65 8.61
N ILE A 529 -12.83 -13.95 7.61
CA ILE A 529 -14.23 -13.49 7.55
C ILE A 529 -15.02 -13.95 8.78
N ASP A 530 -14.78 -15.18 9.23
CA ASP A 530 -15.54 -15.79 10.33
C ASP A 530 -15.10 -15.32 11.72
N ILE A 531 -13.82 -14.94 11.88
CA ILE A 531 -13.25 -14.59 13.18
C ILE A 531 -12.93 -13.11 13.35
N ASN A 532 -13.15 -12.30 12.31
CA ASN A 532 -12.85 -10.87 12.32
C ASN A 532 -13.80 -10.10 13.26
N TYR A 533 -13.24 -9.14 13.98
CA TYR A 533 -14.04 -8.14 14.66
C TYR A 533 -14.55 -7.09 13.68
N TYR A 534 -15.86 -6.94 13.57
CA TYR A 534 -16.50 -5.95 12.71
C TYR A 534 -16.96 -4.73 13.52
N PRO A 535 -16.43 -3.52 13.22
CA PRO A 535 -16.83 -2.30 13.94
C PRO A 535 -18.27 -1.84 13.65
N THR A 536 -18.87 -2.29 12.55
CA THR A 536 -20.26 -1.98 12.16
C THR A 536 -21.01 -3.24 11.75
N HIS A 537 -22.33 -3.23 11.92
CA HIS A 537 -23.21 -4.36 11.55
C HIS A 537 -23.25 -4.56 10.04
N GLU A 538 -23.29 -3.46 9.28
CA GLU A 538 -23.34 -3.45 7.82
C GLU A 538 -22.11 -4.13 7.21
N ALA A 539 -20.94 -3.95 7.82
CA ALA A 539 -19.71 -4.63 7.42
C ALA A 539 -19.77 -6.15 7.69
N SER A 540 -20.27 -6.55 8.85
CA SER A 540 -20.45 -7.96 9.21
C SER A 540 -21.46 -8.64 8.29
N LYS A 541 -22.61 -8.00 8.03
CA LYS A 541 -23.66 -8.51 7.15
C LYS A 541 -23.14 -8.75 5.74
N SER A 542 -22.52 -7.76 5.13
CA SER A 542 -21.97 -7.86 3.78
C SER A 542 -20.92 -8.94 3.67
N ASN A 543 -19.90 -8.89 4.56
CA ASN A 543 -18.76 -9.79 4.47
C ASN A 543 -19.15 -11.27 4.69
N SER A 544 -20.09 -11.54 5.60
CA SER A 544 -20.57 -12.90 5.83
C SER A 544 -21.38 -13.45 4.65
N ALA A 545 -22.21 -12.61 4.00
CA ALA A 545 -23.09 -13.04 2.92
C ALA A 545 -22.35 -13.23 1.58
N TRP A 546 -21.38 -12.36 1.28
CA TRP A 546 -20.62 -12.37 0.02
C TRP A 546 -19.28 -13.11 0.12
N ARG A 547 -18.65 -13.11 1.27
CA ARG A 547 -17.33 -13.72 1.55
C ARG A 547 -16.24 -13.36 0.55
N PRO A 548 -16.04 -12.09 0.19
CA PRO A 548 -14.97 -11.71 -0.72
C PRO A 548 -13.61 -11.78 -0.03
N VAL A 549 -12.57 -12.13 -0.78
CA VAL A 549 -11.17 -12.06 -0.37
C VAL A 549 -10.34 -11.45 -1.48
N GLY A 550 -9.14 -10.97 -1.18
CA GLY A 550 -8.23 -10.37 -2.15
C GLY A 550 -6.86 -11.02 -2.09
N MET A 551 -6.67 -12.07 -2.88
CA MET A 551 -5.36 -12.64 -3.17
C MET A 551 -4.64 -11.72 -4.15
N GLY A 552 -3.53 -11.15 -3.72
CA GLY A 552 -2.66 -10.31 -4.53
C GLY A 552 -1.30 -10.94 -4.78
N LEU A 553 -0.44 -10.15 -5.38
CA LEU A 553 0.95 -10.49 -5.66
C LEU A 553 1.88 -9.32 -5.32
N MET A 554 3.16 -9.62 -5.09
CA MET A 554 4.25 -8.66 -4.95
C MET A 554 5.53 -9.25 -5.54
N GLY A 555 6.49 -8.42 -5.90
CA GLY A 555 7.75 -8.89 -6.46
C GLY A 555 7.68 -9.31 -7.94
N LEU A 556 6.75 -8.74 -8.72
CA LEU A 556 6.71 -9.01 -10.17
C LEU A 556 8.00 -8.52 -10.85
N GLN A 557 8.49 -7.33 -10.49
CA GLN A 557 9.76 -6.82 -11.01
C GLN A 557 10.96 -7.71 -10.58
N ASP A 558 10.93 -8.32 -9.37
CA ASP A 558 11.97 -9.28 -8.97
C ASP A 558 12.00 -10.52 -9.89
N VAL A 559 10.83 -10.97 -10.37
CA VAL A 559 10.75 -12.04 -11.37
C VAL A 559 11.48 -11.64 -12.65
N PHE A 560 11.20 -10.44 -13.17
CA PHE A 560 11.82 -9.96 -14.39
C PHE A 560 13.33 -9.79 -14.23
N PHE A 561 13.81 -9.21 -13.13
CA PHE A 561 15.25 -9.13 -12.85
C PHE A 561 15.92 -10.51 -12.80
N LYS A 562 15.29 -11.49 -12.16
CA LYS A 562 15.84 -12.85 -12.05
C LYS A 562 15.85 -13.62 -13.37
N LEU A 563 14.91 -13.29 -14.25
CA LEU A 563 14.82 -13.89 -15.60
C LEU A 563 15.60 -13.08 -16.66
N GLY A 564 16.15 -11.91 -16.30
CA GLY A 564 16.86 -11.02 -17.21
C GLY A 564 15.95 -10.40 -18.27
N LEU A 565 14.66 -10.15 -17.93
CA LEU A 565 13.67 -9.60 -18.85
C LEU A 565 13.50 -8.09 -18.64
N PRO A 566 13.54 -7.27 -19.71
CA PRO A 566 13.06 -5.91 -19.65
C PRO A 566 11.58 -5.87 -19.25
N PHE A 567 11.19 -4.90 -18.40
CA PHE A 567 9.83 -4.85 -17.84
C PHE A 567 8.73 -4.82 -18.92
N ASP A 568 8.95 -4.09 -19.99
CA ASP A 568 8.01 -3.88 -21.10
C ASP A 568 8.22 -4.81 -22.29
N SER A 569 9.04 -5.88 -22.12
CA SER A 569 9.22 -6.88 -23.17
C SER A 569 7.97 -7.75 -23.36
N PRO A 570 7.77 -8.30 -24.56
CA PRO A 570 6.68 -9.23 -24.83
C PRO A 570 6.69 -10.44 -23.89
N GLU A 571 7.87 -10.97 -23.56
CA GLU A 571 8.07 -12.11 -22.68
C GLU A 571 7.68 -11.76 -21.23
N ALA A 572 8.01 -10.57 -20.74
CA ALA A 572 7.60 -10.09 -19.42
C ALA A 572 6.07 -9.93 -19.35
N ARG A 573 5.47 -9.48 -20.43
CA ARG A 573 4.02 -9.32 -20.55
C ARG A 573 3.29 -10.67 -20.54
N GLU A 574 3.79 -11.64 -21.32
CA GLU A 574 3.26 -13.01 -21.37
C GLU A 574 3.35 -13.71 -20.01
N ILE A 575 4.53 -13.68 -19.36
CA ILE A 575 4.69 -14.33 -18.06
C ILE A 575 3.82 -13.66 -16.97
N SER A 576 3.63 -12.34 -17.03
CA SER A 576 2.76 -11.61 -16.13
C SER A 576 1.28 -12.03 -16.24
N ALA A 577 0.78 -12.17 -17.47
CA ALA A 577 -0.57 -12.65 -17.74
C ALA A 577 -0.75 -14.10 -17.25
N ARG A 578 0.21 -14.97 -17.56
CA ARG A 578 0.20 -16.37 -17.14
C ARG A 578 0.25 -16.54 -15.61
N ILE A 579 1.06 -15.74 -14.90
CA ILE A 579 1.07 -15.74 -13.44
C ILE A 579 -0.32 -15.41 -12.90
N SER A 580 -0.99 -14.40 -13.46
CA SER A 580 -2.33 -13.99 -13.02
C SER A 580 -3.38 -15.06 -13.33
N GLU A 581 -3.30 -15.72 -14.49
CA GLU A 581 -4.14 -16.86 -14.85
C GLU A 581 -4.00 -18.00 -13.83
N GLU A 582 -2.76 -18.37 -13.46
CA GLU A 582 -2.50 -19.43 -12.49
C GLU A 582 -2.98 -19.07 -11.07
N ILE A 583 -2.81 -17.82 -10.65
CA ILE A 583 -3.34 -17.36 -9.35
C ILE A 583 -4.86 -17.49 -9.35
N TYR A 584 -5.55 -16.98 -10.38
CA TYR A 584 -7.00 -17.02 -10.46
C TYR A 584 -7.55 -18.44 -10.51
N PHE A 585 -6.95 -19.31 -11.35
CA PHE A 585 -7.34 -20.72 -11.44
C PHE A 585 -7.25 -21.42 -10.08
N ASN A 586 -6.12 -21.28 -9.39
CA ASN A 586 -5.89 -21.97 -8.12
C ASN A 586 -6.68 -21.36 -6.96
N ALA A 587 -6.99 -20.08 -7.00
CA ALA A 587 -7.87 -19.43 -6.02
C ALA A 587 -9.32 -19.92 -6.18
N LEU A 588 -9.84 -19.99 -7.41
CA LEU A 588 -11.17 -20.58 -7.69
C LEU A 588 -11.22 -22.05 -7.28
N TRP A 589 -10.16 -22.82 -7.55
CA TRP A 589 -10.06 -24.20 -7.14
C TRP A 589 -10.17 -24.34 -5.62
N ALA A 590 -9.42 -23.56 -4.87
CA ALA A 590 -9.48 -23.56 -3.40
C ALA A 590 -10.84 -23.13 -2.87
N SER A 591 -11.45 -22.12 -3.48
CA SER A 591 -12.78 -21.64 -3.09
C SER A 591 -13.88 -22.67 -3.32
N THR A 592 -13.81 -23.45 -4.41
CA THR A 592 -14.79 -24.53 -4.63
C THR A 592 -14.53 -25.74 -3.71
N GLU A 593 -13.26 -26.01 -3.32
CA GLU A 593 -12.96 -27.00 -2.27
C GLU A 593 -13.55 -26.59 -0.92
N LEU A 594 -13.46 -25.32 -0.56
CA LEU A 594 -14.07 -24.76 0.66
C LEU A 594 -15.60 -24.86 0.61
N ALA A 595 -16.23 -24.55 -0.52
CA ALA A 595 -17.68 -24.69 -0.70
C ALA A 595 -18.12 -26.15 -0.55
N GLN A 596 -17.39 -27.09 -1.15
CA GLN A 596 -17.64 -28.52 -1.02
C GLN A 596 -17.51 -28.99 0.43
N ALA A 597 -16.46 -28.55 1.14
CA ALA A 597 -16.24 -28.91 2.54
C ALA A 597 -17.29 -28.32 3.47
N ALA A 598 -17.77 -27.09 3.20
CA ALA A 598 -18.85 -26.44 3.92
C ALA A 598 -20.25 -27.01 3.60
N GLY A 599 -20.39 -27.76 2.51
CA GLY A 599 -21.66 -28.30 2.01
C GLY A 599 -22.54 -27.23 1.32
N SER A 600 -22.06 -26.01 1.14
CA SER A 600 -22.76 -24.92 0.45
C SER A 600 -21.79 -23.84 -0.03
N PRO A 601 -22.11 -23.14 -1.12
CA PRO A 601 -21.41 -21.91 -1.49
C PRO A 601 -21.74 -20.77 -0.50
N HIS A 602 -21.22 -19.56 -0.74
CA HIS A 602 -21.62 -18.35 0.00
C HIS A 602 -23.09 -18.00 -0.25
N ASP A 603 -23.73 -17.30 0.71
CA ASP A 603 -25.19 -17.09 0.70
C ASP A 603 -25.73 -16.40 -0.57
N ASN A 604 -24.99 -15.44 -1.11
CA ASN A 604 -25.37 -14.68 -2.30
C ASN A 604 -24.88 -15.31 -3.63
N TYR A 605 -24.40 -16.56 -3.63
CA TYR A 605 -23.84 -17.20 -4.83
C TYR A 605 -24.77 -17.15 -6.05
N ALA A 606 -26.08 -17.42 -5.86
CA ALA A 606 -27.06 -17.40 -6.94
C ALA A 606 -27.19 -16.03 -7.65
N LEU A 607 -26.74 -14.95 -7.02
CA LEU A 607 -26.76 -13.59 -7.57
C LEU A 607 -25.53 -13.28 -8.44
N THR A 608 -24.51 -14.14 -8.44
CA THR A 608 -23.23 -13.92 -9.12
C THR A 608 -23.26 -14.34 -10.59
N ARG A 609 -22.27 -13.89 -11.36
CA ARG A 609 -22.05 -14.31 -12.75
C ARG A 609 -21.51 -15.73 -12.80
N ALA A 610 -20.63 -16.10 -11.86
CA ALA A 610 -20.08 -17.45 -11.76
C ALA A 610 -21.16 -18.53 -11.59
N SER A 611 -22.29 -18.21 -10.93
CA SER A 611 -23.44 -19.11 -10.83
C SER A 611 -24.12 -19.38 -12.19
N LYS A 612 -23.85 -18.52 -13.18
CA LYS A 612 -24.32 -18.63 -14.57
C LYS A 612 -23.27 -19.18 -15.52
N GLY A 613 -22.08 -19.50 -15.00
CA GLY A 613 -20.96 -20.08 -15.77
C GLY A 613 -19.96 -19.05 -16.32
N ASP A 614 -20.16 -17.75 -16.06
CA ASP A 614 -19.24 -16.70 -16.52
C ASP A 614 -18.15 -16.44 -15.46
N LEU A 615 -16.90 -16.64 -15.84
CA LEU A 615 -15.73 -16.27 -15.04
C LEU A 615 -15.11 -14.98 -15.57
N GLN A 616 -14.06 -14.48 -14.91
CA GLN A 616 -13.53 -13.15 -15.20
C GLN A 616 -13.05 -13.00 -16.66
N PHE A 617 -12.35 -13.99 -17.20
CA PHE A 617 -11.86 -13.95 -18.57
C PHE A 617 -13.00 -13.99 -19.61
N ASP A 618 -14.16 -14.64 -19.31
CA ASP A 618 -15.35 -14.60 -20.16
C ASP A 618 -15.90 -13.16 -20.24
N LEU A 619 -15.91 -12.43 -19.11
CA LEU A 619 -16.36 -11.03 -19.05
C LEU A 619 -15.42 -10.06 -19.79
N TRP A 620 -14.17 -10.47 -20.00
CA TRP A 620 -13.19 -9.72 -20.80
C TRP A 620 -13.17 -10.17 -22.27
N GLY A 621 -13.85 -11.27 -22.60
CA GLY A 621 -13.82 -11.84 -23.95
C GLY A 621 -12.45 -12.42 -24.33
N VAL A 622 -11.69 -12.91 -23.33
CA VAL A 622 -10.35 -13.49 -23.51
C VAL A 622 -10.45 -15.01 -23.42
N GLU A 623 -9.78 -15.72 -24.33
CA GLU A 623 -9.65 -17.17 -24.28
C GLU A 623 -8.48 -17.54 -23.36
N PRO A 624 -8.67 -18.41 -22.37
CA PRO A 624 -7.60 -18.80 -21.44
C PRO A 624 -6.59 -19.74 -22.13
N SER A 625 -5.38 -19.86 -21.56
CA SER A 625 -4.26 -20.61 -22.14
C SER A 625 -4.52 -22.11 -22.35
N ASP A 626 -5.34 -22.74 -21.49
CA ASP A 626 -5.78 -24.13 -21.57
C ASP A 626 -7.30 -24.25 -21.35
N PRO A 627 -8.12 -24.07 -22.39
CA PRO A 627 -9.58 -24.12 -22.28
C PRO A 627 -10.09 -25.41 -21.62
N SER A 628 -9.47 -26.55 -21.88
CA SER A 628 -9.95 -27.84 -21.35
C SER A 628 -9.77 -27.93 -19.82
N ARG A 629 -8.71 -27.35 -19.30
CA ARG A 629 -8.46 -27.23 -17.85
C ARG A 629 -9.52 -26.36 -17.19
N TRP A 630 -9.87 -25.25 -17.84
CA TRP A 630 -10.89 -24.32 -17.35
C TRP A 630 -12.31 -24.91 -17.43
N ASP A 631 -12.64 -25.68 -18.48
CA ASP A 631 -13.91 -26.39 -18.56
C ASP A 631 -14.09 -27.38 -17.40
N GLY A 632 -13.01 -28.08 -17.01
CA GLY A 632 -13.00 -28.93 -15.82
C GLY A 632 -13.27 -28.18 -14.53
N LEU A 633 -12.71 -26.99 -14.37
CA LEU A 633 -12.97 -26.13 -13.20
C LEU A 633 -14.39 -25.54 -13.23
N LYS A 634 -14.88 -25.06 -14.37
CA LYS A 634 -16.27 -24.60 -14.52
C LYS A 634 -17.29 -25.69 -14.16
N ALA A 635 -17.05 -26.93 -14.59
CA ALA A 635 -17.90 -28.06 -14.23
C ALA A 635 -17.92 -28.30 -12.71
N ARG A 636 -16.77 -28.21 -12.04
CA ARG A 636 -16.67 -28.34 -10.59
C ARG A 636 -17.36 -27.19 -9.85
N ILE A 637 -17.23 -25.96 -10.35
CA ILE A 637 -17.92 -24.79 -9.80
C ILE A 637 -19.44 -24.95 -9.97
N ALA A 638 -19.91 -25.47 -11.09
CA ALA A 638 -21.33 -25.75 -11.30
C ALA A 638 -21.90 -26.80 -10.32
N GLU A 639 -21.08 -27.77 -9.91
CA GLU A 639 -21.47 -28.83 -8.97
C GLU A 639 -21.48 -28.35 -7.51
N HIS A 640 -20.45 -27.61 -7.08
CA HIS A 640 -20.25 -27.27 -5.66
C HIS A 640 -20.43 -25.77 -5.33
N GLY A 641 -20.43 -24.89 -6.33
CA GLY A 641 -20.38 -23.44 -6.17
C GLY A 641 -19.03 -22.93 -5.70
N LEU A 642 -19.01 -21.67 -5.26
CA LEU A 642 -17.84 -20.99 -4.71
C LEU A 642 -18.09 -20.54 -3.27
N ARG A 643 -17.12 -20.68 -2.40
CA ARG A 643 -17.17 -20.18 -1.02
C ARG A 643 -17.00 -18.66 -0.97
N ASN A 644 -16.28 -18.09 -1.93
CA ASN A 644 -15.92 -16.68 -2.02
C ASN A 644 -16.50 -16.06 -3.29
N SER A 645 -17.13 -14.91 -3.19
CA SER A 645 -17.72 -14.21 -4.34
C SER A 645 -16.67 -13.55 -5.23
N LEU A 646 -15.56 -13.12 -4.64
CA LEU A 646 -14.42 -12.50 -5.30
C LEU A 646 -13.13 -13.01 -4.65
N LEU A 647 -12.05 -13.10 -5.41
CA LEU A 647 -10.84 -13.79 -4.99
C LEU A 647 -9.56 -12.98 -5.21
N ILE A 648 -9.46 -12.19 -6.27
CA ILE A 648 -8.20 -11.56 -6.71
C ILE A 648 -8.30 -10.05 -6.65
N ALA A 649 -7.39 -9.44 -5.88
CA ALA A 649 -7.22 -8.00 -5.80
C ALA A 649 -5.73 -7.65 -5.64
N ILE A 650 -5.21 -6.78 -6.50
CA ILE A 650 -3.79 -6.40 -6.46
C ILE A 650 -3.62 -5.13 -5.64
N ALA A 651 -3.29 -5.32 -4.36
CA ALA A 651 -3.02 -4.25 -3.42
C ALA A 651 -1.61 -3.66 -3.62
N PRO A 652 -1.33 -2.42 -3.15
CA PRO A 652 -0.03 -1.77 -3.34
C PRO A 652 1.14 -2.43 -2.61
N THR A 653 0.90 -3.26 -1.62
CA THR A 653 1.85 -4.07 -0.82
C THR A 653 3.02 -3.32 -0.14
N ALA A 654 3.06 -2.00 -0.15
CA ALA A 654 4.19 -1.16 0.24
C ALA A 654 4.94 -1.62 1.52
N THR A 655 4.21 -2.00 2.58
CA THR A 655 4.83 -2.42 3.85
C THR A 655 5.19 -3.91 3.85
N ILE A 656 4.32 -4.79 3.35
CA ILE A 656 4.59 -6.23 3.35
C ILE A 656 5.66 -6.62 2.32
N ALA A 657 5.77 -5.91 1.20
CA ALA A 657 6.88 -6.06 0.26
C ALA A 657 8.21 -5.66 0.91
N SER A 658 8.23 -4.59 1.73
CA SER A 658 9.42 -4.22 2.52
C SER A 658 9.80 -5.31 3.52
N ILE A 659 8.84 -5.96 4.20
CA ILE A 659 9.08 -7.09 5.11
C ILE A 659 9.66 -8.28 4.32
N ALA A 660 9.07 -8.61 3.19
CA ALA A 660 9.50 -9.71 2.33
C ALA A 660 10.82 -9.43 1.58
N GLY A 661 11.27 -8.18 1.52
CA GLY A 661 12.49 -7.78 0.81
C GLY A 661 12.36 -7.89 -0.71
N CYS A 662 11.18 -7.61 -1.27
CA CYS A 662 10.90 -7.62 -2.71
C CYS A 662 10.36 -6.26 -3.20
N CYS A 663 10.22 -6.11 -4.51
CA CYS A 663 9.58 -4.97 -5.13
C CYS A 663 8.07 -4.94 -4.81
N GLU A 664 7.51 -3.73 -4.80
CA GLU A 664 6.08 -3.53 -4.48
C GLU A 664 5.20 -4.05 -5.62
N CYS A 665 4.17 -4.78 -5.29
CA CYS A 665 3.08 -5.33 -6.13
C CYS A 665 3.49 -5.64 -7.61
N ILE A 666 2.87 -4.92 -8.56
CA ILE A 666 3.06 -5.04 -10.01
C ILE A 666 3.92 -3.92 -10.59
N GLU A 667 4.52 -3.08 -9.74
CA GLU A 667 5.19 -1.86 -10.16
C GLU A 667 6.60 -2.13 -10.69
N PRO A 668 7.05 -1.38 -11.71
CA PRO A 668 8.45 -1.33 -12.05
C PRO A 668 9.27 -0.62 -10.97
N GLN A 669 10.55 -0.92 -10.89
CA GLN A 669 11.47 -0.30 -9.95
C GLN A 669 11.56 1.22 -10.21
N VAL A 670 11.25 2.02 -9.19
CA VAL A 670 11.23 3.49 -9.31
C VAL A 670 12.63 4.07 -9.47
N SER A 671 13.65 3.45 -8.86
CA SER A 671 15.05 3.85 -8.94
C SER A 671 15.94 2.67 -8.56
N ASN A 672 17.11 2.52 -9.20
CA ASN A 672 18.10 1.51 -8.79
C ASN A 672 18.88 1.93 -7.54
N LEU A 673 18.78 3.19 -7.12
CA LEU A 673 19.32 3.68 -5.85
C LEU A 673 18.29 4.58 -5.18
N PHE A 674 17.84 4.25 -3.98
CA PHE A 674 16.83 5.01 -3.27
C PHE A 674 17.15 5.17 -1.78
N LYS A 675 16.60 6.21 -1.19
CA LYS A 675 16.71 6.53 0.21
C LYS A 675 15.52 5.98 0.96
N ARG A 676 15.75 5.22 2.02
CA ARG A 676 14.71 4.82 2.96
C ARG A 676 14.87 5.52 4.30
N GLU A 677 13.76 6.06 4.80
CA GLU A 677 13.66 6.62 6.13
C GLU A 677 13.07 5.59 7.10
N THR A 678 13.71 5.44 8.24
CA THR A 678 13.25 4.63 9.37
C THR A 678 13.27 5.45 10.65
N LEU A 679 12.72 4.93 11.74
CA LEU A 679 12.86 5.56 13.06
C LEU A 679 14.33 5.69 13.51
N SER A 680 15.21 4.85 13.00
CA SER A 680 16.65 4.82 13.31
C SER A 680 17.50 5.73 12.41
N GLY A 681 16.92 6.35 11.38
CA GLY A 681 17.61 7.24 10.45
C GLY A 681 17.32 6.96 8.99
N GLU A 682 18.07 7.62 8.13
CA GLU A 682 18.00 7.53 6.68
C GLU A 682 19.11 6.63 6.14
N PHE A 683 18.75 5.71 5.27
CA PHE A 683 19.66 4.75 4.67
C PHE A 683 19.51 4.72 3.16
N LEU A 684 20.62 4.58 2.44
CA LEU A 684 20.61 4.34 1.01
C LEU A 684 20.50 2.85 0.73
N GLN A 685 19.60 2.49 -0.18
CA GLN A 685 19.46 1.14 -0.74
C GLN A 685 19.81 1.15 -2.22
N ILE A 686 20.41 0.07 -2.68
CA ILE A 686 20.74 -0.14 -4.09
C ILE A 686 20.08 -1.42 -4.59
N ASN A 687 19.74 -1.45 -5.87
CA ASN A 687 19.21 -2.64 -6.52
C ASN A 687 20.25 -3.79 -6.48
N ARG A 688 19.97 -4.78 -5.65
CA ARG A 688 20.87 -5.92 -5.41
C ARG A 688 21.10 -6.78 -6.67
N TYR A 689 20.12 -6.83 -7.59
CA TYR A 689 20.22 -7.59 -8.82
C TYR A 689 21.22 -6.92 -9.76
N LEU A 690 21.11 -5.61 -9.97
CA LEU A 690 22.05 -4.82 -10.75
C LEU A 690 23.48 -4.94 -10.20
N VAL A 691 23.64 -4.82 -8.89
CA VAL A 691 24.97 -4.94 -8.26
C VAL A 691 25.58 -6.31 -8.50
N ARG A 692 24.81 -7.39 -8.36
CA ARG A 692 25.30 -8.75 -8.62
C ARG A 692 25.71 -8.96 -10.07
N GLU A 693 24.93 -8.47 -11.03
CA GLU A 693 25.29 -8.54 -12.45
C GLU A 693 26.58 -7.78 -12.73
N LEU A 694 26.72 -6.58 -12.19
CA LEU A 694 27.94 -5.79 -12.35
C LEU A 694 29.16 -6.42 -11.66
N GLN A 695 28.97 -7.07 -10.49
CA GLN A 695 30.01 -7.83 -9.80
C GLN A 695 30.49 -9.03 -10.63
N GLN A 696 29.57 -9.81 -11.19
CA GLN A 696 29.87 -10.95 -12.04
C GLN A 696 30.66 -10.55 -13.28
N ARG A 697 30.42 -9.35 -13.80
CA ARG A 697 31.13 -8.77 -14.96
C ARG A 697 32.42 -8.00 -14.56
N GLY A 698 32.72 -7.91 -13.26
CA GLY A 698 33.90 -7.18 -12.75
C GLY A 698 33.77 -5.65 -12.91
N LEU A 699 32.54 -5.12 -13.06
CA LEU A 699 32.26 -3.70 -13.29
C LEU A 699 31.86 -2.95 -12.02
N TRP A 700 31.50 -3.67 -10.93
CA TRP A 700 31.08 -3.04 -9.69
C TRP A 700 32.29 -2.57 -8.87
N ASN A 701 32.38 -1.29 -8.64
CA ASN A 701 33.36 -0.63 -7.79
C ASN A 701 32.83 0.70 -7.28
N GLU A 702 33.56 1.38 -6.41
CA GLU A 702 33.15 2.67 -5.83
C GLU A 702 32.87 3.74 -6.89
N ALA A 703 33.62 3.78 -7.98
CA ALA A 703 33.42 4.73 -9.06
C ALA A 703 32.09 4.45 -9.79
N MET A 704 31.74 3.19 -10.04
CA MET A 704 30.44 2.80 -10.62
C MET A 704 29.29 3.14 -9.67
N ALA A 705 29.40 2.81 -8.39
CA ALA A 705 28.39 3.15 -7.39
C ALA A 705 28.15 4.66 -7.31
N ASN A 706 29.20 5.47 -7.37
CA ASN A 706 29.11 6.93 -7.39
C ASN A 706 28.46 7.45 -8.69
N ARG A 707 28.73 6.86 -9.85
CA ARG A 707 28.06 7.23 -11.12
C ARG A 707 26.56 6.96 -11.06
N VAL A 708 26.14 5.78 -10.59
CA VAL A 708 24.71 5.44 -10.40
C VAL A 708 24.06 6.40 -9.39
N LYS A 709 24.76 6.78 -8.34
CA LYS A 709 24.27 7.76 -7.34
C LYS A 709 24.12 9.16 -7.93
N MET A 710 25.06 9.61 -8.77
CA MET A 710 25.00 10.91 -9.43
C MET A 710 23.85 10.97 -10.45
N ALA A 711 23.55 9.84 -11.09
CA ALA A 711 22.40 9.67 -12.01
C ALA A 711 21.08 9.40 -11.31
N GLU A 712 20.99 9.59 -9.97
CA GLU A 712 19.77 9.41 -9.16
C GLU A 712 19.12 8.02 -9.28
N GLY A 713 19.97 7.01 -9.58
CA GLY A 713 19.56 5.61 -9.73
C GLY A 713 19.11 5.20 -11.13
N SER A 714 19.10 6.11 -12.10
CA SER A 714 19.09 5.74 -13.53
C SER A 714 20.45 5.18 -13.93
N ILE A 715 20.46 4.27 -14.90
CA ILE A 715 21.72 3.77 -15.49
C ILE A 715 21.82 4.05 -16.98
N GLN A 716 20.86 4.75 -17.56
CA GLN A 716 20.77 4.96 -19.02
C GLN A 716 21.96 5.77 -19.56
N GLU A 717 22.36 6.82 -18.84
CA GLU A 717 23.46 7.71 -19.22
C GLU A 717 24.78 7.38 -18.50
N VAL A 718 24.82 6.26 -17.75
CA VAL A 718 26.05 5.87 -17.03
C VAL A 718 27.07 5.31 -18.03
N GLU A 719 28.24 5.97 -18.08
CA GLU A 719 29.37 5.55 -18.92
C GLU A 719 29.85 4.13 -18.53
N ASP A 720 30.22 3.34 -19.52
CA ASP A 720 30.65 1.93 -19.41
C ASP A 720 29.56 0.96 -18.90
N MET A 721 28.29 1.38 -18.85
CA MET A 721 27.17 0.47 -18.52
C MET A 721 26.83 -0.38 -19.75
N PRO A 722 26.80 -1.72 -19.64
CA PRO A 722 26.39 -2.60 -20.72
C PRO A 722 24.94 -2.34 -21.16
N GLU A 723 24.71 -2.32 -22.48
CA GLU A 723 23.39 -1.99 -23.05
C GLU A 723 22.30 -2.99 -22.62
N ASP A 724 22.61 -4.28 -22.54
CA ASP A 724 21.68 -5.29 -22.06
C ASP A 724 21.20 -5.03 -20.61
N LEU A 725 22.08 -4.47 -19.76
CA LEU A 725 21.70 -4.07 -18.41
C LEU A 725 20.84 -2.78 -18.43
N LYS A 726 21.11 -1.86 -19.35
CA LYS A 726 20.29 -0.66 -19.49
C LYS A 726 18.85 -1.00 -19.82
N GLU A 727 18.59 -2.00 -20.65
CA GLU A 727 17.24 -2.46 -20.98
C GLU A 727 16.52 -3.09 -19.79
N VAL A 728 17.18 -4.00 -19.08
CA VAL A 728 16.57 -4.75 -17.96
C VAL A 728 16.35 -3.88 -16.73
N TYR A 729 17.26 -2.93 -16.45
CA TYR A 729 17.23 -2.12 -15.22
C TYR A 729 16.71 -0.70 -15.44
N ARG A 730 15.85 -0.49 -16.47
CA ARG A 730 15.10 0.74 -16.61
C ARG A 730 14.25 1.03 -15.37
N THR A 731 14.22 2.29 -14.98
CA THR A 731 13.36 2.77 -13.90
C THR A 731 11.93 3.01 -14.40
N ALA A 732 10.97 3.12 -13.49
CA ALA A 732 9.58 3.42 -13.82
C ALA A 732 9.41 4.69 -14.69
N TRP A 733 10.36 5.63 -14.61
CA TRP A 733 10.35 6.89 -15.36
C TRP A 733 10.79 6.73 -16.82
N GLU A 734 11.44 5.62 -17.14
CA GLU A 734 12.06 5.29 -18.43
C GLU A 734 11.24 4.27 -19.22
N ILE A 735 10.18 3.74 -18.61
CA ILE A 735 9.27 2.76 -19.22
C ILE A 735 8.03 3.49 -19.76
N PRO A 736 7.62 3.25 -21.02
CA PRO A 736 6.38 3.82 -21.56
C PRO A 736 5.16 3.42 -20.74
N MET A 737 4.31 4.38 -20.36
CA MET A 737 3.11 4.10 -19.56
C MET A 737 2.09 3.23 -20.29
N ARG A 738 2.09 3.28 -21.61
CA ARG A 738 1.29 2.37 -22.44
C ARG A 738 1.59 0.90 -22.13
N SER A 739 2.86 0.55 -21.96
CA SER A 739 3.27 -0.82 -21.62
C SER A 739 2.74 -1.27 -20.27
N LEU A 740 2.72 -0.37 -19.26
CA LEU A 740 2.14 -0.67 -17.96
C LEU A 740 0.62 -0.89 -18.04
N ILE A 741 -0.07 -0.04 -18.81
CA ILE A 741 -1.53 -0.13 -19.00
C ILE A 741 -1.89 -1.41 -19.74
N ASP A 742 -1.19 -1.72 -20.83
CA ASP A 742 -1.41 -2.92 -21.63
C ASP A 742 -1.17 -4.19 -20.78
N MET A 743 -0.08 -4.22 -20.02
CA MET A 743 0.20 -5.32 -19.09
C MET A 743 -0.88 -5.45 -17.99
N ALA A 744 -1.42 -4.32 -17.52
CA ALA A 744 -2.52 -4.32 -16.55
C ALA A 744 -3.83 -4.83 -17.17
N ALA A 745 -4.10 -4.53 -18.44
CA ALA A 745 -5.25 -5.04 -19.18
C ALA A 745 -5.15 -6.56 -19.39
N ASP A 746 -3.97 -7.06 -19.79
CA ASP A 746 -3.73 -8.51 -19.99
C ASP A 746 -3.98 -9.30 -18.68
N ARG A 747 -3.46 -8.80 -17.56
CA ARG A 747 -3.73 -9.40 -16.25
C ARG A 747 -5.19 -9.28 -15.84
N GLY A 748 -5.85 -8.19 -16.23
CA GLY A 748 -7.23 -7.86 -15.86
C GLY A 748 -8.24 -8.96 -16.18
N ALA A 749 -7.97 -9.77 -17.21
CA ALA A 749 -8.77 -10.93 -17.57
C ALA A 749 -8.83 -12.01 -16.48
N TYR A 750 -7.92 -11.98 -15.50
CA TYR A 750 -7.81 -12.93 -14.40
C TYR A 750 -7.88 -12.26 -13.02
N ILE A 751 -8.34 -11.00 -12.96
CA ILE A 751 -8.49 -10.23 -11.71
C ILE A 751 -9.95 -9.83 -11.58
N ASP A 752 -10.70 -10.54 -10.74
CA ASP A 752 -12.13 -10.34 -10.58
C ASP A 752 -12.49 -9.04 -9.83
N GLN A 753 -11.63 -8.53 -8.96
CA GLN A 753 -11.73 -7.17 -8.44
C GLN A 753 -10.91 -6.19 -9.33
N SER A 754 -9.87 -5.55 -8.80
CA SER A 754 -9.04 -4.63 -9.58
C SER A 754 -7.57 -4.62 -9.15
N GLN A 755 -6.83 -3.63 -9.66
CA GLN A 755 -5.39 -3.43 -9.45
C GLN A 755 -5.14 -2.00 -9.00
N SER A 756 -4.31 -1.81 -7.99
CA SER A 756 -3.78 -0.49 -7.61
C SER A 756 -2.72 -0.05 -8.63
N LEU A 757 -3.17 0.38 -9.80
CA LEU A 757 -2.30 0.73 -10.93
C LEU A 757 -1.76 2.15 -10.78
N ASN A 758 -0.53 2.28 -10.28
CA ASN A 758 0.21 3.54 -10.30
C ASN A 758 0.75 3.83 -11.69
N LEU A 759 0.65 5.09 -12.10
CA LEU A 759 1.19 5.58 -13.38
C LEU A 759 2.29 6.61 -13.08
N PHE A 760 3.33 6.63 -13.90
CA PHE A 760 4.55 7.41 -13.67
C PHE A 760 4.78 8.35 -14.86
N MET A 761 4.93 9.63 -14.61
CA MET A 761 5.24 10.59 -15.65
C MET A 761 6.13 11.70 -15.10
N GLU A 762 7.35 11.81 -15.58
CA GLU A 762 8.32 12.78 -15.05
C GLU A 762 7.82 14.22 -15.19
N SER A 763 7.24 14.56 -16.34
CA SER A 763 6.72 15.90 -16.64
C SER A 763 5.32 15.80 -17.24
N PRO A 764 4.26 15.66 -16.41
CA PRO A 764 2.91 15.50 -16.91
C PRO A 764 2.42 16.77 -17.62
N THR A 765 1.91 16.61 -18.85
CA THR A 765 1.16 17.62 -19.57
C THR A 765 -0.28 17.15 -19.75
N ILE A 766 -1.21 18.06 -19.93
CA ILE A 766 -2.64 17.72 -20.08
C ILE A 766 -2.84 16.80 -21.30
N GLY A 767 -2.15 17.06 -22.41
CA GLY A 767 -2.22 16.21 -23.60
C GLY A 767 -1.72 14.78 -23.36
N LYS A 768 -0.54 14.63 -22.71
CA LYS A 768 0.00 13.32 -22.35
C LYS A 768 -0.92 12.55 -21.42
N LEU A 769 -1.45 13.21 -20.38
CA LEU A 769 -2.40 12.58 -19.46
C LEU A 769 -3.69 12.19 -20.16
N SER A 770 -4.21 13.06 -21.00
CA SER A 770 -5.42 12.80 -21.79
C SER A 770 -5.29 11.51 -22.61
N SER A 771 -4.22 11.40 -23.40
CA SER A 771 -3.93 10.21 -24.22
C SER A 771 -3.78 8.94 -23.35
N MET A 772 -3.04 9.03 -22.25
CA MET A 772 -2.78 7.91 -21.34
C MET A 772 -4.07 7.37 -20.71
N TYR A 773 -4.92 8.23 -20.14
CA TYR A 773 -6.16 7.78 -19.50
C TYR A 773 -7.24 7.35 -20.50
N LEU A 774 -7.24 7.93 -21.70
CA LEU A 774 -8.08 7.46 -22.79
C LEU A 774 -7.66 6.05 -23.24
N HIS A 775 -6.35 5.79 -23.31
CA HIS A 775 -5.82 4.45 -23.61
C HIS A 775 -6.21 3.44 -22.51
N ALA A 776 -6.08 3.81 -21.23
CA ALA A 776 -6.48 2.97 -20.11
C ALA A 776 -7.98 2.60 -20.17
N TRP A 777 -8.85 3.56 -20.47
CA TRP A 777 -10.27 3.31 -20.68
C TRP A 777 -10.53 2.35 -21.86
N LYS A 778 -9.93 2.59 -23.03
CA LYS A 778 -10.07 1.74 -24.23
C LYS A 778 -9.52 0.34 -24.02
N ALA A 779 -8.44 0.19 -23.24
CA ALA A 779 -7.91 -1.10 -22.86
C ALA A 779 -8.79 -1.86 -21.86
N GLY A 780 -9.87 -1.23 -21.36
CA GLY A 780 -10.83 -1.85 -20.44
C GLY A 780 -10.34 -1.98 -19.00
N VAL A 781 -9.33 -1.21 -18.60
CA VAL A 781 -8.86 -1.13 -17.21
C VAL A 781 -10.00 -0.62 -16.34
N LYS A 782 -10.20 -1.23 -15.16
CA LYS A 782 -11.29 -0.86 -14.23
C LYS A 782 -10.95 0.38 -13.40
N THR A 783 -9.73 0.43 -12.85
CA THR A 783 -9.29 1.52 -11.95
C THR A 783 -7.85 1.89 -12.22
N THR A 784 -7.52 3.16 -11.97
CA THR A 784 -6.15 3.65 -11.86
C THR A 784 -5.94 4.22 -10.45
N TYR A 785 -4.68 4.38 -10.03
CA TYR A 785 -4.31 4.88 -8.71
C TYR A 785 -3.52 6.19 -8.83
N TYR A 786 -2.47 6.40 -8.05
CA TYR A 786 -1.72 7.64 -8.11
C TYR A 786 -1.08 7.89 -9.48
N LEU A 787 -1.17 9.13 -9.93
CA LEU A 787 -0.21 9.66 -10.89
C LEU A 787 1.03 10.14 -10.11
N ARG A 788 2.15 9.49 -10.32
CA ARG A 788 3.42 9.87 -9.73
C ARG A 788 4.19 10.75 -10.72
N SER A 789 4.58 11.94 -10.28
CA SER A 789 5.36 12.89 -11.08
C SER A 789 6.62 13.32 -10.35
N ARG A 790 7.63 13.72 -11.08
CA ARG A 790 8.82 14.36 -10.51
C ARG A 790 8.64 15.88 -10.53
N PRO A 791 9.21 16.63 -9.55
CA PRO A 791 9.22 18.09 -9.60
C PRO A 791 9.93 18.58 -10.87
N ALA A 792 9.34 19.56 -11.54
CA ALA A 792 9.93 20.17 -12.76
C ALA A 792 11.28 20.86 -12.52
N THR A 793 11.61 21.21 -11.30
CA THR A 793 12.87 21.81 -10.90
C THR A 793 13.87 20.72 -10.48
N ARG A 794 14.70 20.28 -11.42
CA ARG A 794 16.00 19.68 -11.05
C ARG A 794 16.82 20.80 -10.40
N ILE A 795 17.23 20.63 -9.16
CA ILE A 795 18.27 21.45 -8.56
C ILE A 795 19.54 21.14 -9.34
N ASN A 796 19.91 22.02 -10.29
CA ASN A 796 21.20 21.92 -10.94
C ASN A 796 22.28 21.96 -9.85
N LYS A 797 22.91 20.83 -9.59
CA LYS A 797 24.09 20.74 -8.73
C LYS A 797 25.27 21.41 -9.43
N THR A 798 25.27 22.74 -9.46
CA THR A 798 26.46 23.53 -9.85
C THR A 798 27.50 23.48 -8.74
N THR A 799 28.31 22.43 -8.74
CA THR A 799 29.58 22.41 -8.08
C THR A 799 30.54 21.65 -9.01
N ILE A 800 31.08 22.38 -9.97
CA ILE A 800 32.39 22.30 -10.61
C ILE A 800 32.25 23.03 -11.96
N GLY A 801 33.14 24.03 -12.15
CA GLY A 801 33.05 25.00 -13.24
C GLY A 801 33.23 24.39 -14.64
N GLY A 802 32.30 24.75 -15.51
CA GLY A 802 32.42 24.72 -16.95
C GLY A 802 31.64 25.88 -17.54
N PRO A 803 31.98 26.44 -18.72
CA PRO A 803 31.43 27.68 -19.20
C PRO A 803 29.97 27.57 -19.59
N ILE A 804 29.18 28.56 -19.14
CA ILE A 804 27.75 28.74 -19.44
C ILE A 804 27.62 29.01 -20.96
N GLY A 805 27.10 28.02 -21.69
CA GLY A 805 26.59 28.22 -23.04
C GLY A 805 25.12 28.65 -22.94
N GLY A 806 24.81 29.89 -23.34
CA GLY A 806 23.44 30.39 -23.43
C GLY A 806 22.67 29.63 -24.50
N GLY A 807 21.72 28.83 -24.11
CA GLY A 807 20.68 28.28 -24.96
C GLY A 807 19.53 29.26 -25.05
N GLU A 808 19.19 29.73 -26.22
CA GLU A 808 17.99 30.51 -26.52
C GLU A 808 16.75 29.67 -26.15
N SER A 809 15.90 30.22 -25.29
CA SER A 809 14.58 29.64 -25.00
C SER A 809 13.69 29.87 -26.23
N VAL A 810 13.43 28.82 -26.99
CA VAL A 810 12.34 28.81 -27.96
C VAL A 810 11.04 28.84 -27.17
N GLU A 811 10.28 29.93 -27.28
CA GLU A 811 8.90 29.99 -26.76
C GLU A 811 8.10 28.89 -27.46
N LYS A 812 7.69 27.87 -26.67
CA LYS A 812 6.71 26.88 -27.10
C LYS A 812 5.34 27.56 -27.23
N PRO A 813 4.54 27.30 -28.29
CA PRO A 813 3.20 27.86 -28.41
C PRO A 813 2.37 27.45 -27.20
N SER A 814 1.72 28.43 -26.55
CA SER A 814 0.81 28.19 -25.44
C SER A 814 -0.56 27.77 -26.00
N PHE A 815 -0.86 26.48 -25.86
CA PHE A 815 -2.21 25.95 -26.12
C PHE A 815 -3.07 26.05 -24.88
N THR A 816 -4.37 26.26 -25.07
CA THR A 816 -5.34 26.06 -23.99
C THR A 816 -5.43 24.56 -23.65
N ASP A 817 -5.84 24.22 -22.43
CA ASP A 817 -5.94 22.82 -21.99
C ASP A 817 -6.92 22.02 -22.85
N ALA A 818 -8.01 22.64 -23.33
CA ALA A 818 -8.96 22.00 -24.24
C ALA A 818 -8.34 21.73 -25.63
N GLU A 819 -7.51 22.63 -26.15
CA GLU A 819 -6.76 22.45 -27.39
C GLU A 819 -5.71 21.33 -27.24
N ALA A 820 -5.06 21.23 -26.07
CA ALA A 820 -4.11 20.15 -25.79
C ALA A 820 -4.79 18.77 -25.75
N VAL A 821 -5.99 18.67 -25.18
CA VAL A 821 -6.81 17.45 -25.20
C VAL A 821 -7.24 17.13 -26.64
N SER A 822 -7.74 18.12 -27.38
CA SER A 822 -8.15 17.94 -28.77
C SER A 822 -6.99 17.41 -29.64
N CYS A 823 -5.82 18.01 -29.52
CA CYS A 823 -4.63 17.59 -30.25
C CYS A 823 -4.23 16.15 -29.93
N SER A 824 -4.29 15.75 -28.66
CA SER A 824 -3.96 14.38 -28.23
C SER A 824 -4.97 13.34 -28.72
N LEU A 825 -6.24 13.71 -28.84
CA LEU A 825 -7.30 12.84 -29.35
C LEU A 825 -7.28 12.69 -30.88
N GLU A 826 -6.89 13.74 -31.59
CA GLU A 826 -6.82 13.75 -33.06
C GLU A 826 -5.57 13.05 -33.60
N ASN A 827 -4.49 13.01 -32.84
CA ASN A 827 -3.21 12.39 -33.20
C ASN A 827 -2.66 11.50 -32.09
N PRO A 828 -3.34 10.42 -31.70
CA PRO A 828 -2.91 9.56 -30.57
C PRO A 828 -1.57 8.87 -30.83
N GLU A 829 -1.21 8.59 -32.09
CA GLU A 829 0.06 7.95 -32.47
C GLU A 829 1.26 8.92 -32.46
N ALA A 830 1.00 10.21 -32.57
CA ALA A 830 2.04 11.25 -32.52
C ALA A 830 2.24 11.83 -31.10
N CYS A 831 1.46 11.35 -30.13
CA CYS A 831 1.57 11.81 -28.76
C CYS A 831 2.66 11.02 -28.03
N GLU A 832 3.83 11.64 -27.79
CA GLU A 832 4.99 11.09 -27.05
C GLU A 832 4.66 10.62 -25.60
N ALA A 833 3.39 10.59 -25.21
CA ALA A 833 2.97 10.17 -23.88
C ALA A 833 2.98 8.65 -23.73
N CYS A 834 2.87 7.94 -24.83
CA CYS A 834 2.77 6.49 -24.85
C CYS A 834 4.01 5.80 -25.42
N ASP A 835 4.97 6.56 -25.96
CA ASP A 835 6.28 6.07 -26.45
C ASP A 835 7.32 6.10 -25.34
#